data_18735d3eb9cc50300d50d8cc57f12866
#
_entry.id   18735d3eb9cc50300d50d8cc57f12866
#
_cell.length_a   1.000
_cell.length_b   1.000
_cell.length_c   1.000
_cell.angle_alpha   90.00
_cell.angle_beta   90.00
_cell.angle_gamma   90.00
#
_symmetry.space_group_name_H-M   'P 1'
#
loop_
_entity.id
_entity.type
_entity.pdbx_description
1 polymer ?
#
loop_
_entity_poly.entity_id
_entity_poly.type
_entity_poly.pdbx_seq_one_letter_code
_entity_poly.pdbx_strand_id
1 'polypeptide(L)'
;GRFFSQGFRGTITDAADFDPTADAETLFNAMKGFGSDKDAILDLVTSRSNRQRQEVIAAYKCSFGKDLIEDLKYELTGKFERLIVSLMRPPAYHDAKEIHDAVEGVGTSERCLIEIMASRNNRQMNEMVAAYKDAYGRDMEEDIIADTSGHFKKMLVVLLQGTRDESGVVDADLVQQDAQDLYAAGEEQWGTDEAKFIMILGNRSVTHLCMVFDAFEMVAEMSIEDTIKRELSGDFERLMLAVVQCIRSVPMFFAKRLYKAMKGLGTADNTLIRIMICRSEIDILDIRECFRLLYEKSLFNMITDDTSGDYKRTLLNLCGGDDDIAGEFFPEAAQIAYKMWEMSAMTKVQLRPTVRPASSFDPAADAQALRKAMKGFGTDEDAIIDIVAQRSNAQRQEIRRTFKSLLGRDLMKDLKSELSKNLERLIIGLMLTPAEFDAKMMRKAIEGAGTDEHALIEILVTRSNEEILAMNAAYQHAYKKSLEEAINSDTSGHFCRILVSLVQELADACNAESDDMVMKFMSILCTRSFPHLRKVFQEFVRYSNKDIEQIIKKEMSGDVKNAFYAIVRSVKNQPSYFADRLYKAMKGLGTDDRALIRIMVSRSEADLFNIRKEFKETHDVSLHEFIKGDTSGDYRKTLLLLCGGED
;
A
#
# COMPACT_ATOMS: atom_id res chain seq x y z
N GLY A 1 11.19 2.53 -11.89
CA GLY A 1 10.98 3.98 -11.69
C GLY A 1 9.72 4.54 -12.36
N ARG A 2 9.07 3.81 -13.29
CA ARG A 2 7.85 4.31 -13.98
C ARG A 2 6.54 3.91 -13.31
N PHE A 3 6.56 3.01 -12.35
CA PHE A 3 5.32 2.52 -11.73
C PHE A 3 4.78 3.41 -10.59
N PHE A 4 5.62 4.27 -10.01
CA PHE A 4 5.21 5.14 -8.90
C PHE A 4 4.62 6.48 -9.34
N SER A 5 4.89 6.93 -10.58
CA SER A 5 4.43 8.22 -11.08
C SER A 5 3.04 8.22 -11.72
N GLN A 6 2.44 7.05 -11.92
CA GLN A 6 1.14 6.96 -12.62
C GLN A 6 -0.09 7.10 -11.71
N GLY A 7 0.07 7.23 -10.41
CA GLY A 7 -1.03 7.39 -9.46
C GLY A 7 -1.17 8.78 -8.87
N PHE A 8 -0.11 9.60 -8.87
CA PHE A 8 -0.11 10.91 -8.23
C PHE A 8 -0.43 12.03 -9.23
N ARG A 9 -1.10 13.09 -8.70
CA ARG A 9 -1.66 14.15 -9.53
C ARG A 9 -1.37 15.51 -8.94
N GLY A 10 -0.80 16.40 -9.79
CA GLY A 10 -0.70 17.81 -9.50
C GLY A 10 -1.96 18.59 -9.93
N THR A 11 -2.10 19.80 -9.41
CA THR A 11 -3.12 20.76 -9.85
C THR A 11 -2.67 21.57 -11.05
N ILE A 12 -1.37 21.68 -11.25
CA ILE A 12 -0.78 22.44 -12.37
C ILE A 12 -0.25 21.47 -13.42
N THR A 13 -0.70 21.68 -14.66
CA THR A 13 -0.28 20.94 -15.85
C THR A 13 0.11 21.92 -16.94
N ASP A 14 0.67 21.41 -18.03
CA ASP A 14 0.99 22.23 -19.20
C ASP A 14 -0.30 22.90 -19.74
N ALA A 15 -0.26 24.21 -19.91
CA ALA A 15 -1.33 24.93 -20.57
C ALA A 15 -1.40 24.56 -22.06
N ALA A 16 -2.62 24.31 -22.55
CA ALA A 16 -2.87 24.17 -23.97
C ALA A 16 -2.69 25.52 -24.68
N ASP A 17 -2.34 25.48 -25.96
CA ASP A 17 -2.15 26.68 -26.79
C ASP A 17 -1.14 27.68 -26.19
N PHE A 18 -0.09 27.17 -25.59
CA PHE A 18 0.93 27.95 -24.92
C PHE A 18 1.80 28.72 -25.91
N ASP A 19 1.89 30.05 -25.69
CA ASP A 19 2.78 30.95 -26.44
C ASP A 19 3.66 31.73 -25.44
N PRO A 20 4.94 31.38 -25.29
CA PRO A 20 5.83 32.03 -24.34
C PRO A 20 6.04 33.52 -24.61
N THR A 21 6.02 33.94 -25.88
CA THR A 21 6.16 35.35 -26.27
C THR A 21 4.95 36.17 -25.85
N ALA A 22 3.73 35.66 -26.08
CA ALA A 22 2.49 36.29 -25.63
C ALA A 22 2.42 36.39 -24.11
N ASP A 23 2.84 35.34 -23.40
CA ASP A 23 2.90 35.35 -21.93
C ASP A 23 3.91 36.36 -21.41
N ALA A 24 5.08 36.44 -22.04
CA ALA A 24 6.12 37.43 -21.69
C ALA A 24 5.59 38.88 -21.88
N GLU A 25 4.86 39.15 -22.97
CA GLU A 25 4.22 40.45 -23.20
C GLU A 25 3.15 40.77 -22.14
N THR A 26 2.34 39.78 -21.76
CA THR A 26 1.34 39.93 -20.70
C THR A 26 1.99 40.33 -19.39
N LEU A 27 3.07 39.67 -19.00
CA LEU A 27 3.79 40.00 -17.76
C LEU A 27 4.49 41.36 -17.85
N PHE A 28 5.08 41.68 -18.98
CA PHE A 28 5.72 42.99 -19.19
C PHE A 28 4.68 44.12 -19.03
N ASN A 29 3.52 43.98 -19.67
CA ASN A 29 2.45 44.96 -19.60
C ASN A 29 1.86 45.07 -18.18
N ALA A 30 1.76 43.95 -17.45
CA ALA A 30 1.28 43.94 -16.06
C ALA A 30 2.20 44.70 -15.09
N MET A 31 3.48 44.85 -15.44
CA MET A 31 4.50 45.54 -14.64
C MET A 31 4.86 46.93 -15.18
N LYS A 32 4.27 47.32 -16.31
CA LYS A 32 4.57 48.59 -16.97
C LYS A 32 3.77 49.73 -16.36
N GLY A 33 4.46 50.85 -16.01
CA GLY A 33 3.81 52.06 -15.51
C GLY A 33 3.68 52.10 -13.99
N PHE A 34 2.70 52.88 -13.53
CA PHE A 34 2.45 53.03 -12.10
C PHE A 34 1.59 51.89 -11.56
N GLY A 35 2.16 51.11 -10.65
CA GLY A 35 1.51 49.97 -10.02
C GLY A 35 1.53 48.72 -10.94
N SER A 36 1.49 47.57 -10.32
CA SER A 36 1.50 46.28 -11.02
C SER A 36 0.12 45.66 -11.03
N ASP A 37 -0.26 45.07 -12.16
CA ASP A 37 -1.44 44.21 -12.24
C ASP A 37 -1.12 42.83 -11.64
N LYS A 38 -1.26 42.72 -10.34
CA LYS A 38 -0.94 41.52 -9.57
C LYS A 38 -1.83 40.35 -9.94
N ASP A 39 -3.07 40.59 -10.30
CA ASP A 39 -4.03 39.56 -10.72
C ASP A 39 -3.56 38.91 -12.04
N ALA A 40 -3.16 39.71 -13.02
CA ALA A 40 -2.62 39.21 -14.28
C ALA A 40 -1.36 38.39 -14.06
N ILE A 41 -0.47 38.83 -13.19
CA ILE A 41 0.76 38.10 -12.84
C ILE A 41 0.44 36.75 -12.20
N LEU A 42 -0.36 36.73 -11.13
CA LEU A 42 -0.62 35.50 -10.40
C LEU A 42 -1.45 34.50 -11.22
N ASP A 43 -2.42 34.96 -11.99
CA ASP A 43 -3.27 34.09 -12.81
C ASP A 43 -2.46 33.42 -13.94
N LEU A 44 -1.52 34.14 -14.53
CA LEU A 44 -0.65 33.56 -15.55
C LEU A 44 0.34 32.57 -14.97
N VAL A 45 1.08 32.97 -13.94
CA VAL A 45 2.13 32.15 -13.32
C VAL A 45 1.57 30.84 -12.77
N THR A 46 0.41 30.87 -12.11
CA THR A 46 -0.22 29.68 -11.52
C THR A 46 -0.96 28.81 -12.54
N SER A 47 -1.11 29.24 -13.77
CA SER A 47 -1.74 28.47 -14.86
C SER A 47 -0.74 27.92 -15.87
N ARG A 48 0.52 28.01 -15.61
CA ARG A 48 1.62 27.44 -16.44
C ARG A 48 2.42 26.45 -15.64
N SER A 49 2.92 25.41 -16.29
CA SER A 49 3.89 24.48 -15.68
C SER A 49 5.24 25.16 -15.49
N ASN A 50 6.09 24.59 -14.64
CA ASN A 50 7.45 25.14 -14.45
C ASN A 50 8.25 25.14 -15.76
N ARG A 51 8.14 24.09 -16.57
CA ARG A 51 8.76 24.04 -17.89
C ARG A 51 8.33 25.24 -18.75
N GLN A 52 7.04 25.52 -18.79
CA GLN A 52 6.49 26.68 -19.54
C GLN A 52 6.95 28.01 -18.94
N ARG A 53 7.00 28.12 -17.63
CA ARG A 53 7.54 29.33 -16.98
C ARG A 53 9.00 29.62 -17.37
N GLN A 54 9.82 28.56 -17.51
CA GLN A 54 11.20 28.73 -17.98
C GLN A 54 11.25 29.24 -19.42
N GLU A 55 10.36 28.79 -20.30
CA GLU A 55 10.23 29.30 -21.66
C GLU A 55 9.76 30.77 -21.68
N VAL A 56 8.87 31.16 -20.78
CA VAL A 56 8.44 32.55 -20.60
C VAL A 56 9.60 33.45 -20.16
N ILE A 57 10.45 33.00 -19.24
CA ILE A 57 11.64 33.75 -18.81
C ILE A 57 12.58 33.99 -20.00
N ALA A 58 12.83 32.96 -20.82
CA ALA A 58 13.67 33.06 -21.99
C ALA A 58 13.07 34.02 -23.06
N ALA A 59 11.76 33.93 -23.31
CA ALA A 59 11.06 34.81 -24.24
C ALA A 59 11.06 36.28 -23.74
N TYR A 60 10.93 36.51 -22.45
CA TYR A 60 11.00 37.84 -21.82
C TYR A 60 12.40 38.49 -22.06
N LYS A 61 13.44 37.70 -21.88
CA LYS A 61 14.81 38.16 -22.14
C LYS A 61 15.02 38.48 -23.62
N CYS A 62 14.52 37.64 -24.51
CA CYS A 62 14.62 37.86 -25.96
C CYS A 62 13.84 39.08 -26.43
N SER A 63 12.61 39.26 -25.95
CA SER A 63 11.70 40.33 -26.40
C SER A 63 12.04 41.69 -25.79
N PHE A 64 12.45 41.74 -24.52
CA PHE A 64 12.63 43.00 -23.78
C PHE A 64 14.05 43.26 -23.31
N GLY A 65 14.96 42.31 -23.46
CA GLY A 65 16.34 42.41 -23.00
C GLY A 65 16.49 42.48 -21.48
N LYS A 66 15.45 42.10 -20.75
CA LYS A 66 15.37 42.18 -19.27
C LYS A 66 15.26 40.83 -18.62
N ASP A 67 15.69 40.73 -17.37
CA ASP A 67 15.52 39.57 -16.54
C ASP A 67 14.14 39.64 -15.86
N LEU A 68 13.25 38.70 -16.19
CA LEU A 68 11.89 38.67 -15.64
C LEU A 68 11.88 38.54 -14.13
N ILE A 69 12.75 37.72 -13.56
CA ILE A 69 12.81 37.51 -12.12
C ILE A 69 13.21 38.79 -11.40
N GLU A 70 14.20 39.54 -11.92
CA GLU A 70 14.60 40.81 -11.35
C GLU A 70 13.48 41.86 -11.45
N ASP A 71 12.76 41.91 -12.55
CA ASP A 71 11.61 42.80 -12.69
C ASP A 71 10.48 42.44 -11.72
N LEU A 72 10.21 41.14 -11.51
CA LEU A 72 9.22 40.68 -10.52
C LEU A 72 9.64 41.05 -9.09
N LYS A 73 10.91 40.89 -8.74
CA LYS A 73 11.44 41.30 -7.41
C LYS A 73 11.31 42.80 -7.18
N TYR A 74 11.49 43.59 -8.23
CA TYR A 74 11.35 45.04 -8.12
C TYR A 74 9.88 45.46 -7.94
N GLU A 75 8.95 44.83 -8.62
CA GLU A 75 7.53 45.20 -8.61
C GLU A 75 6.72 44.61 -7.44
N LEU A 76 7.13 43.45 -6.92
CA LEU A 76 6.40 42.73 -5.88
C LEU A 76 7.12 42.82 -4.53
N THR A 77 6.35 42.62 -3.45
CA THR A 77 6.90 42.70 -2.10
C THR A 77 6.35 41.60 -1.20
N GLY A 78 7.06 41.32 -0.11
CA GLY A 78 6.64 40.45 0.97
C GLY A 78 6.51 38.98 0.56
N LYS A 79 5.52 38.31 1.14
CA LYS A 79 5.26 36.87 0.93
C LYS A 79 4.79 36.58 -0.50
N PHE A 80 4.05 37.51 -1.09
CA PHE A 80 3.58 37.40 -2.48
C PHE A 80 4.78 37.40 -3.45
N GLU A 81 5.72 38.33 -3.27
CA GLU A 81 6.96 38.35 -4.07
C GLU A 81 7.73 37.03 -3.93
N ARG A 82 7.93 36.55 -2.70
CA ARG A 82 8.64 35.28 -2.45
C ARG A 82 7.97 34.10 -3.16
N LEU A 83 6.66 34.01 -3.09
CA LEU A 83 5.89 32.93 -3.71
C LEU A 83 5.99 32.96 -5.23
N ILE A 84 5.76 34.12 -5.87
CA ILE A 84 5.83 34.28 -7.31
C ILE A 84 7.25 34.03 -7.84
N VAL A 85 8.26 34.63 -7.24
CA VAL A 85 9.67 34.45 -7.64
C VAL A 85 10.09 32.98 -7.50
N SER A 86 9.70 32.33 -6.43
CA SER A 86 10.03 30.92 -6.20
C SER A 86 9.33 30.00 -7.24
N LEU A 87 8.08 30.30 -7.62
CA LEU A 87 7.40 29.60 -8.71
C LEU A 87 8.13 29.70 -10.05
N MET A 88 8.77 30.83 -10.30
CA MET A 88 9.51 31.07 -11.54
C MET A 88 10.88 30.37 -11.59
N ARG A 89 11.36 29.82 -10.47
CA ARG A 89 12.64 29.09 -10.41
C ARG A 89 12.47 27.63 -10.81
N PRO A 90 13.46 27.01 -11.47
CA PRO A 90 13.44 25.55 -11.67
C PRO A 90 13.36 24.81 -10.32
N PRO A 91 12.69 23.65 -10.26
CA PRO A 91 12.53 22.89 -8.99
C PRO A 91 13.86 22.57 -8.31
N ALA A 92 14.87 22.15 -9.06
CA ALA A 92 16.18 21.83 -8.52
C ALA A 92 16.88 23.07 -7.91
N TYR A 93 16.77 24.21 -8.56
CA TYR A 93 17.31 25.48 -8.04
C TYR A 93 16.56 25.88 -6.77
N HIS A 94 15.25 25.76 -6.75
CA HIS A 94 14.42 26.10 -5.58
C HIS A 94 14.82 25.25 -4.38
N ASP A 95 14.96 23.93 -4.56
CA ASP A 95 15.40 23.02 -3.50
C ASP A 95 16.82 23.37 -3.03
N ALA A 96 17.75 23.63 -3.94
CA ALA A 96 19.11 24.03 -3.60
C ALA A 96 19.14 25.34 -2.79
N LYS A 97 18.32 26.31 -3.18
CA LYS A 97 18.19 27.60 -2.45
C LYS A 97 17.63 27.39 -1.04
N GLU A 98 16.61 26.56 -0.91
CA GLU A 98 16.03 26.25 0.41
C GLU A 98 17.07 25.57 1.35
N ILE A 99 17.88 24.66 0.82
CA ILE A 99 18.97 24.03 1.57
C ILE A 99 20.04 25.08 1.93
N HIS A 100 20.45 25.91 0.98
CA HIS A 100 21.43 26.95 1.22
C HIS A 100 20.96 27.91 2.34
N ASP A 101 19.73 28.39 2.24
CA ASP A 101 19.14 29.29 3.25
C ASP A 101 19.00 28.60 4.62
N ALA A 102 18.80 27.29 4.64
CA ALA A 102 18.70 26.50 5.88
C ALA A 102 20.03 26.34 6.61
N VAL A 103 21.15 26.32 5.88
CA VAL A 103 22.51 26.15 6.46
C VAL A 103 23.30 27.45 6.54
N GLU A 104 22.84 28.51 5.90
CA GLU A 104 23.49 29.83 5.96
C GLU A 104 22.97 30.65 7.12
N GLY A 105 23.86 31.23 7.90
CA GLY A 105 23.51 32.20 8.98
C GLY A 105 23.73 31.65 10.39
N VAL A 106 23.06 32.26 11.34
CA VAL A 106 23.15 31.89 12.75
C VAL A 106 22.08 30.84 13.06
N GLY A 107 22.48 29.59 13.07
CA GLY A 107 21.61 28.44 13.34
C GLY A 107 21.09 27.77 12.07
N THR A 108 20.93 26.47 12.17
CA THR A 108 20.45 25.61 11.07
C THR A 108 18.94 25.45 11.13
N SER A 109 18.26 25.51 9.99
CA SER A 109 16.86 25.08 9.92
C SER A 109 16.78 23.57 9.67
N GLU A 110 16.91 22.79 10.71
CA GLU A 110 16.86 21.34 10.65
C GLU A 110 15.53 20.83 10.06
N ARG A 111 14.43 21.53 10.34
CA ARG A 111 13.10 21.17 9.81
C ARG A 111 13.06 21.24 8.29
N CYS A 112 13.68 22.26 7.69
CA CYS A 112 13.78 22.38 6.24
C CYS A 112 14.65 21.29 5.63
N LEU A 113 15.81 21.00 6.22
CA LEU A 113 16.68 19.90 5.80
C LEU A 113 15.95 18.56 5.85
N ILE A 114 15.27 18.29 6.95
CA ILE A 114 14.51 17.03 7.14
C ILE A 114 13.43 16.88 6.05
N GLU A 115 12.64 17.91 5.81
CA GLU A 115 11.57 17.87 4.82
C GLU A 115 12.08 17.55 3.42
N ILE A 116 13.10 18.25 2.97
CA ILE A 116 13.65 18.08 1.63
C ILE A 116 14.36 16.73 1.51
N MET A 117 15.27 16.42 2.43
CA MET A 117 16.11 15.23 2.36
C MET A 117 15.31 13.93 2.49
N ALA A 118 14.26 13.92 3.30
CA ALA A 118 13.42 12.73 3.49
C ALA A 118 12.46 12.46 2.32
N SER A 119 12.07 13.47 1.54
CA SER A 119 10.99 13.40 0.56
C SER A 119 11.43 13.35 -0.90
N ARG A 120 12.68 13.69 -1.22
CA ARG A 120 13.17 13.73 -2.60
C ARG A 120 13.68 12.37 -3.05
N ASN A 121 13.44 12.03 -4.32
CA ASN A 121 13.97 10.81 -4.95
C ASN A 121 15.41 11.02 -5.46
N ASN A 122 16.03 9.95 -5.97
CA ASN A 122 17.42 9.99 -6.42
C ASN A 122 17.66 11.06 -7.50
N ARG A 123 16.77 11.14 -8.48
CA ARG A 123 16.90 12.13 -9.56
C ARG A 123 16.83 13.54 -9.01
N GLN A 124 15.87 13.83 -8.16
CA GLN A 124 15.71 15.14 -7.53
C GLN A 124 16.92 15.51 -6.65
N MET A 125 17.48 14.53 -5.91
CA MET A 125 18.70 14.74 -5.13
C MET A 125 19.89 15.13 -6.03
N ASN A 126 20.11 14.39 -7.10
CA ASN A 126 21.23 14.64 -8.01
C ASN A 126 21.09 16.00 -8.73
N GLU A 127 19.88 16.33 -9.18
CA GLU A 127 19.59 17.62 -9.81
C GLU A 127 19.79 18.79 -8.83
N MET A 128 19.39 18.61 -7.58
CA MET A 128 19.55 19.61 -6.51
C MET A 128 21.02 19.85 -6.18
N VAL A 129 21.83 18.82 -6.08
CA VAL A 129 23.28 18.93 -5.84
C VAL A 129 23.96 19.69 -6.98
N ALA A 130 23.61 19.38 -8.22
CA ALA A 130 24.13 20.08 -9.39
C ALA A 130 23.72 21.56 -9.40
N ALA A 131 22.45 21.85 -9.13
CA ALA A 131 21.93 23.22 -9.06
C ALA A 131 22.60 24.03 -7.95
N TYR A 132 22.89 23.41 -6.80
CA TYR A 132 23.59 24.03 -5.68
C TYR A 132 25.01 24.45 -6.09
N LYS A 133 25.73 23.56 -6.76
CA LYS A 133 27.08 23.85 -7.29
C LYS A 133 27.06 25.00 -8.28
N ASP A 134 26.11 24.98 -9.22
CA ASP A 134 25.96 26.03 -10.24
C ASP A 134 25.62 27.39 -9.63
N ALA A 135 24.73 27.42 -8.64
CA ALA A 135 24.24 28.65 -8.03
C ALA A 135 25.24 29.30 -7.06
N TYR A 136 25.95 28.48 -6.27
CA TYR A 136 26.77 28.96 -5.15
C TYR A 136 28.27 28.67 -5.31
N GLY A 137 28.67 27.89 -6.31
CA GLY A 137 30.07 27.49 -6.51
C GLY A 137 30.63 26.61 -5.39
N ARG A 138 29.76 26.08 -4.54
CA ARG A 138 30.10 25.27 -3.37
C ARG A 138 29.50 23.88 -3.48
N ASP A 139 30.09 22.93 -2.75
CA ASP A 139 29.56 21.58 -2.63
C ASP A 139 28.50 21.53 -1.53
N MET A 140 27.30 21.09 -1.85
CA MET A 140 26.19 21.01 -0.90
C MET A 140 26.50 20.06 0.26
N GLU A 141 27.17 18.94 0.00
CA GLU A 141 27.58 18.00 1.04
C GLU A 141 28.53 18.65 2.04
N GLU A 142 29.52 19.41 1.57
CA GLU A 142 30.47 20.11 2.44
C GLU A 142 29.73 21.12 3.35
N ASP A 143 28.79 21.86 2.81
CA ASP A 143 28.04 22.85 3.56
C ASP A 143 27.13 22.20 4.62
N ILE A 144 26.47 21.09 4.28
CA ILE A 144 25.67 20.30 5.24
C ILE A 144 26.56 19.71 6.34
N ILE A 145 27.72 19.13 5.98
CA ILE A 145 28.68 18.56 6.94
C ILE A 145 29.17 19.62 7.91
N ALA A 146 29.45 20.82 7.41
CA ALA A 146 29.96 21.93 8.25
C ALA A 146 28.93 22.41 9.27
N ASP A 147 27.63 22.29 8.98
CA ASP A 147 26.55 22.88 9.75
C ASP A 147 25.77 21.85 10.60
N THR A 148 26.06 20.58 10.49
CA THR A 148 25.40 19.49 11.21
C THR A 148 26.39 18.59 11.91
N SER A 149 25.90 17.73 12.80
CA SER A 149 26.77 16.85 13.59
C SER A 149 26.10 15.49 13.90
N GLY A 150 26.90 14.55 14.39
CA GLY A 150 26.46 13.27 14.89
C GLY A 150 25.79 12.37 13.85
N HIS A 151 24.84 11.57 14.29
CA HIS A 151 24.10 10.63 13.44
C HIS A 151 23.15 11.36 12.47
N PHE A 152 22.63 12.50 12.87
CA PHE A 152 21.85 13.39 11.99
C PHE A 152 22.63 13.75 10.71
N LYS A 153 23.85 14.23 10.88
CA LYS A 153 24.75 14.52 9.75
C LYS A 153 25.00 13.29 8.88
N LYS A 154 25.30 12.14 9.48
CA LYS A 154 25.60 10.89 8.77
C LYS A 154 24.40 10.47 7.90
N MET A 155 23.19 10.54 8.44
CA MET A 155 21.98 10.18 7.68
C MET A 155 21.71 11.17 6.55
N LEU A 156 21.88 12.47 6.76
CA LEU A 156 21.76 13.48 5.71
C LEU A 156 22.73 13.21 4.55
N VAL A 157 23.98 12.89 4.85
CA VAL A 157 25.00 12.59 3.85
C VAL A 157 24.63 11.33 3.05
N VAL A 158 24.12 10.29 3.70
CA VAL A 158 23.66 9.07 3.02
C VAL A 158 22.50 9.37 2.07
N LEU A 159 21.51 10.11 2.51
CA LEU A 159 20.36 10.49 1.66
C LEU A 159 20.78 11.34 0.47
N LEU A 160 21.73 12.24 0.69
CA LEU A 160 22.23 13.16 -0.34
C LEU A 160 22.92 12.46 -1.52
N GLN A 161 23.49 11.26 -1.30
CA GLN A 161 24.14 10.50 -2.37
C GLN A 161 23.17 10.13 -3.49
N GLY A 162 21.87 10.10 -3.22
CA GLY A 162 20.86 9.73 -4.23
C GLY A 162 21.06 8.32 -4.78
N THR A 163 21.44 7.39 -3.93
CA THR A 163 21.79 6.00 -4.30
C THR A 163 20.80 4.97 -3.75
N ARG A 164 19.62 5.41 -3.28
CA ARG A 164 18.58 4.48 -2.85
C ARG A 164 18.22 3.53 -3.98
N ASP A 165 18.11 2.24 -3.67
CA ASP A 165 17.72 1.25 -4.67
C ASP A 165 16.33 1.57 -5.25
N GLU A 166 16.25 1.69 -6.56
CA GLU A 166 15.01 1.92 -7.33
C GLU A 166 14.74 0.77 -8.33
N SER A 167 15.46 -0.35 -8.21
CA SER A 167 15.34 -1.48 -9.14
C SER A 167 13.97 -2.15 -9.13
N GLY A 168 13.22 -2.03 -8.03
CA GLY A 168 11.94 -2.71 -7.84
C GLY A 168 12.06 -4.19 -7.50
N VAL A 169 13.28 -4.72 -7.46
CA VAL A 169 13.55 -6.11 -7.08
C VAL A 169 13.55 -6.21 -5.55
N VAL A 170 12.78 -7.16 -5.03
CA VAL A 170 12.70 -7.42 -3.59
C VAL A 170 13.19 -8.82 -3.30
N ASP A 171 14.16 -8.93 -2.40
CA ASP A 171 14.69 -10.18 -1.87
C ASP A 171 14.03 -10.44 -0.50
N ALA A 172 13.22 -11.47 -0.42
CA ALA A 172 12.48 -11.83 0.80
C ALA A 172 13.43 -12.20 1.97
N ASP A 173 14.55 -12.83 1.68
CA ASP A 173 15.54 -13.19 2.71
C ASP A 173 16.22 -11.93 3.26
N LEU A 174 16.55 -10.99 2.40
CA LEU A 174 17.11 -9.70 2.82
C LEU A 174 16.11 -8.88 3.62
N VAL A 175 14.82 -8.92 3.28
CA VAL A 175 13.75 -8.28 4.08
C VAL A 175 13.76 -8.82 5.51
N GLN A 176 13.78 -10.13 5.68
CA GLN A 176 13.83 -10.75 7.01
C GLN A 176 15.12 -10.42 7.75
N GLN A 177 16.25 -10.44 7.05
CA GLN A 177 17.53 -10.08 7.63
C GLN A 177 17.57 -8.63 8.10
N ASP A 178 17.10 -7.70 7.28
CA ASP A 178 17.05 -6.27 7.64
C ASP A 178 16.11 -6.02 8.85
N ALA A 179 14.97 -6.71 8.91
CA ALA A 179 14.08 -6.63 10.07
C ALA A 179 14.75 -7.12 11.36
N GLN A 180 15.46 -8.23 11.29
CA GLN A 180 16.22 -8.77 12.43
C GLN A 180 17.36 -7.83 12.82
N ASP A 181 18.09 -7.29 11.85
CA ASP A 181 19.19 -6.36 12.10
C ASP A 181 18.70 -5.08 12.79
N LEU A 182 17.57 -4.52 12.35
CA LEU A 182 16.95 -3.35 13.00
C LEU A 182 16.48 -3.67 14.42
N TYR A 183 15.90 -4.84 14.62
CA TYR A 183 15.49 -5.29 15.96
C TYR A 183 16.69 -5.41 16.90
N ALA A 184 17.74 -6.12 16.45
CA ALA A 184 18.95 -6.28 17.23
C ALA A 184 19.63 -4.95 17.54
N ALA A 185 19.66 -4.03 16.58
CA ALA A 185 20.24 -2.69 16.75
C ALA A 185 19.51 -1.86 17.80
N GLY A 186 18.20 -2.05 17.98
CA GLY A 186 17.39 -1.36 18.99
C GLY A 186 17.36 -2.03 20.36
N GLU A 187 17.70 -3.31 20.46
CA GLU A 187 17.63 -4.09 21.71
C GLU A 187 19.00 -4.36 22.37
N GLU A 188 20.07 -3.81 21.82
CA GLU A 188 21.40 -4.01 22.40
C GLU A 188 21.50 -3.43 23.83
N GLN A 189 22.02 -4.22 24.76
CA GLN A 189 22.10 -3.89 26.21
C GLN A 189 22.91 -2.62 26.53
N TRP A 190 23.70 -2.12 25.60
CA TRP A 190 24.65 -1.03 25.81
C TRP A 190 24.49 0.17 24.88
N GLY A 191 23.36 0.27 24.22
CA GLY A 191 23.04 1.39 23.34
C GLY A 191 22.53 0.94 21.97
N THR A 192 21.96 1.87 21.23
CA THR A 192 21.42 1.63 19.90
C THR A 192 22.52 1.65 18.85
N ASP A 193 22.50 0.70 17.92
CA ASP A 193 23.37 0.74 16.73
C ASP A 193 22.75 1.64 15.65
N GLU A 194 22.96 2.95 15.79
CA GLU A 194 22.43 3.95 14.86
C GLU A 194 22.99 3.77 13.44
N ALA A 195 24.18 3.25 13.28
CA ALA A 195 24.78 3.00 11.97
C ALA A 195 23.96 1.98 11.16
N LYS A 196 23.40 0.98 11.83
CA LYS A 196 22.52 -0.03 11.21
C LYS A 196 21.22 0.60 10.69
N PHE A 197 20.59 1.44 11.51
CA PHE A 197 19.41 2.21 11.10
C PHE A 197 19.69 3.08 9.87
N ILE A 198 20.80 3.80 9.88
CA ILE A 198 21.23 4.67 8.77
C ILE A 198 21.43 3.86 7.49
N MET A 199 22.16 2.75 7.56
CA MET A 199 22.46 1.92 6.41
C MET A 199 21.19 1.35 5.75
N ILE A 200 20.31 0.81 6.56
CA ILE A 200 19.09 0.16 6.05
C ILE A 200 18.08 1.22 5.55
N LEU A 201 17.69 2.18 6.40
CA LEU A 201 16.68 3.18 6.05
C LEU A 201 17.15 4.16 4.97
N GLY A 202 18.45 4.37 4.83
CA GLY A 202 19.01 5.30 3.85
C GLY A 202 19.22 4.72 2.44
N ASN A 203 19.37 3.41 2.31
CA ASN A 203 19.81 2.80 1.03
C ASN A 203 18.84 1.82 0.41
N ARG A 204 18.01 1.13 1.17
CA ARG A 204 17.06 0.15 0.64
C ARG A 204 15.95 0.84 -0.16
N SER A 205 15.35 0.11 -1.10
CA SER A 205 14.21 0.64 -1.88
C SER A 205 12.99 0.91 -1.01
N VAL A 206 12.13 1.80 -1.45
CA VAL A 206 10.86 2.10 -0.78
C VAL A 206 10.02 0.84 -0.62
N THR A 207 9.90 0.05 -1.67
CA THR A 207 9.13 -1.21 -1.66
C THR A 207 9.71 -2.20 -0.65
N HIS A 208 11.03 -2.38 -0.65
CA HIS A 208 11.73 -3.25 0.31
C HIS A 208 11.48 -2.80 1.75
N LEU A 209 11.61 -1.51 2.02
CA LEU A 209 11.44 -0.96 3.37
C LEU A 209 10.01 -1.08 3.89
N CYS A 210 9.00 -0.94 3.04
CA CYS A 210 7.61 -1.21 3.45
C CYS A 210 7.46 -2.65 3.97
N MET A 211 8.09 -3.61 3.30
CA MET A 211 8.10 -5.00 3.74
C MET A 211 8.92 -5.21 5.02
N VAL A 212 10.05 -4.52 5.13
CA VAL A 212 10.89 -4.56 6.34
C VAL A 212 10.13 -4.03 7.55
N PHE A 213 9.38 -2.96 7.41
CA PHE A 213 8.60 -2.39 8.51
C PHE A 213 7.54 -3.35 9.04
N ASP A 214 6.89 -4.09 8.14
CA ASP A 214 5.94 -5.13 8.54
C ASP A 214 6.65 -6.31 9.21
N ALA A 215 7.78 -6.78 8.65
CA ALA A 215 8.59 -7.84 9.26
C ALA A 215 9.13 -7.44 10.63
N PHE A 216 9.55 -6.19 10.78
CA PHE A 216 10.02 -5.64 12.03
C PHE A 216 8.94 -5.66 13.10
N GLU A 217 7.74 -5.22 12.78
CA GLU A 217 6.62 -5.20 13.72
C GLU A 217 6.28 -6.60 14.24
N MET A 218 6.41 -7.62 13.38
CA MET A 218 6.24 -9.02 13.81
C MET A 218 7.31 -9.48 14.80
N VAL A 219 8.56 -9.08 14.59
CA VAL A 219 9.69 -9.49 15.43
C VAL A 219 9.72 -8.71 16.74
N ALA A 220 9.50 -7.40 16.65
CA ALA A 220 9.64 -6.48 17.77
C ALA A 220 8.36 -6.32 18.61
N GLU A 221 7.22 -6.79 18.11
CA GLU A 221 5.89 -6.54 18.70
C GLU A 221 5.60 -5.04 18.90
N MET A 222 6.24 -4.21 18.09
CA MET A 222 6.19 -2.76 18.15
C MET A 222 6.44 -2.18 16.75
N SER A 223 5.80 -1.05 16.42
CA SER A 223 6.04 -0.39 15.14
C SER A 223 7.46 0.18 15.04
N ILE A 224 7.96 0.32 13.82
CA ILE A 224 9.27 0.96 13.60
C ILE A 224 9.26 2.41 14.10
N GLU A 225 8.14 3.12 13.98
CA GLU A 225 7.98 4.48 14.46
C GLU A 225 8.14 4.56 15.99
N ASP A 226 7.50 3.66 16.71
CA ASP A 226 7.59 3.63 18.18
C ASP A 226 8.99 3.25 18.65
N THR A 227 9.64 2.33 17.93
CA THR A 227 11.04 1.97 18.20
C THR A 227 11.96 3.16 17.98
N ILE A 228 11.82 3.90 16.89
CA ILE A 228 12.60 5.12 16.62
C ILE A 228 12.41 6.14 17.74
N LYS A 229 11.19 6.37 18.18
CA LYS A 229 10.89 7.31 19.29
C LYS A 229 11.50 6.86 20.62
N ARG A 230 11.55 5.55 20.85
CA ARG A 230 12.14 4.98 22.08
C ARG A 230 13.67 5.05 22.07
N GLU A 231 14.29 4.74 20.93
CA GLU A 231 15.73 4.50 20.83
C GLU A 231 16.54 5.70 20.35
N LEU A 232 15.93 6.59 19.58
CA LEU A 232 16.59 7.77 19.00
C LEU A 232 16.07 9.06 19.62
N SER A 233 16.82 10.15 19.40
CA SER A 233 16.45 11.44 19.98
C SER A 233 16.84 12.62 19.07
N GLY A 234 16.26 13.79 19.33
CA GLY A 234 16.61 15.04 18.68
C GLY A 234 16.30 15.07 17.18
N ASP A 235 17.17 15.73 16.43
CA ASP A 235 16.98 15.88 14.99
C ASP A 235 17.18 14.57 14.23
N PHE A 236 18.00 13.68 14.73
CA PHE A 236 18.15 12.33 14.16
C PHE A 236 16.86 11.53 14.26
N GLU A 237 16.19 11.53 15.39
CA GLU A 237 14.86 10.92 15.56
C GLU A 237 13.86 11.52 14.57
N ARG A 238 13.78 12.85 14.47
CA ARG A 238 12.86 13.55 13.57
C ARG A 238 13.13 13.20 12.10
N LEU A 239 14.39 13.13 11.69
CA LEU A 239 14.78 12.74 10.34
C LEU A 239 14.37 11.31 10.03
N MET A 240 14.64 10.37 10.93
CA MET A 240 14.30 8.97 10.73
C MET A 240 12.78 8.75 10.67
N LEU A 241 12.02 9.44 11.52
CA LEU A 241 10.56 9.42 11.44
C LEU A 241 10.03 10.00 10.13
N ALA A 242 10.64 11.07 9.64
CA ALA A 242 10.27 11.68 8.36
C ALA A 242 10.56 10.71 7.19
N VAL A 243 11.72 10.05 7.21
CA VAL A 243 12.08 9.04 6.20
C VAL A 243 11.07 7.89 6.20
N VAL A 244 10.73 7.35 7.36
CA VAL A 244 9.72 6.29 7.50
C VAL A 244 8.36 6.76 6.98
N GLN A 245 7.93 7.96 7.34
CA GLN A 245 6.66 8.52 6.85
C GLN A 245 6.65 8.68 5.33
N CYS A 246 7.72 9.17 4.73
CA CYS A 246 7.82 9.31 3.27
C CYS A 246 7.86 7.96 2.56
N ILE A 247 8.48 6.94 3.15
CA ILE A 247 8.48 5.57 2.62
C ILE A 247 7.05 5.01 2.63
N ARG A 248 6.31 5.24 3.71
CA ARG A 248 4.90 4.82 3.79
C ARG A 248 4.02 5.64 2.86
N SER A 249 4.17 6.98 2.88
CA SER A 249 3.31 7.88 2.13
C SER A 249 3.85 9.31 2.07
N VAL A 250 4.33 9.72 0.90
CA VAL A 250 4.76 11.10 0.68
C VAL A 250 3.60 12.10 0.80
N PRO A 251 2.42 11.89 0.17
CA PRO A 251 1.29 12.81 0.35
C PRO A 251 0.84 12.98 1.79
N MET A 252 0.83 11.89 2.56
CA MET A 252 0.47 11.95 3.99
C MET A 252 1.49 12.76 4.80
N PHE A 253 2.76 12.57 4.51
CA PHE A 253 3.83 13.34 5.13
C PHE A 253 3.64 14.85 4.92
N PHE A 254 3.38 15.27 3.68
CA PHE A 254 3.17 16.69 3.37
C PHE A 254 1.85 17.23 3.91
N ALA A 255 0.79 16.45 3.93
CA ALA A 255 -0.48 16.85 4.55
C ALA A 255 -0.29 17.20 6.03
N LYS A 256 0.44 16.36 6.76
CA LYS A 256 0.76 16.61 8.18
C LYS A 256 1.64 17.85 8.37
N ARG A 257 2.60 18.07 7.49
CA ARG A 257 3.45 19.25 7.56
C ARG A 257 2.69 20.53 7.26
N LEU A 258 1.81 20.53 6.28
CA LEU A 258 0.94 21.66 5.96
C LEU A 258 0.03 22.02 7.15
N TYR A 259 -0.57 21.02 7.77
CA TYR A 259 -1.39 21.23 8.96
C TYR A 259 -0.60 21.88 10.08
N LYS A 260 0.59 21.37 10.37
CA LYS A 260 1.47 21.94 11.40
C LYS A 260 1.92 23.38 11.08
N ALA A 261 2.09 23.71 9.80
CA ALA A 261 2.48 25.04 9.36
C ALA A 261 1.39 26.09 9.59
N MET A 262 0.13 25.67 9.61
CA MET A 262 -1.04 26.55 9.72
C MET A 262 -1.82 26.41 11.04
N LYS A 263 -1.54 25.36 11.81
CA LYS A 263 -2.20 25.12 13.10
C LYS A 263 -1.62 26.03 14.18
N GLY A 264 -2.47 26.77 14.88
CA GLY A 264 -2.06 27.57 16.03
C GLY A 264 -1.97 29.09 15.76
N LEU A 265 -1.21 29.78 16.57
CA LEU A 265 -1.02 31.22 16.44
C LEU A 265 0.10 31.51 15.43
N GLY A 266 -0.27 32.03 14.27
CA GLY A 266 0.65 32.38 13.20
C GLY A 266 0.90 31.22 12.22
N THR A 267 1.45 31.57 11.08
CA THR A 267 1.70 30.65 9.96
C THR A 267 3.20 30.47 9.75
N ALA A 268 3.66 29.23 9.59
CA ALA A 268 4.99 28.95 9.11
C ALA A 268 5.03 29.12 7.58
N ASP A 269 5.09 30.37 7.13
CA ASP A 269 4.96 30.72 5.70
C ASP A 269 6.03 30.08 4.82
N ASN A 270 7.26 29.97 5.30
CA ASN A 270 8.34 29.32 4.55
C ASN A 270 8.02 27.86 4.23
N THR A 271 7.48 27.13 5.18
CA THR A 271 7.05 25.74 5.01
C THR A 271 5.86 25.66 4.05
N LEU A 272 4.85 26.51 4.25
CA LEU A 272 3.66 26.56 3.40
C LEU A 272 4.03 26.86 1.94
N ILE A 273 4.81 27.89 1.70
CA ILE A 273 5.29 28.28 0.37
C ILE A 273 6.05 27.13 -0.28
N ARG A 274 7.02 26.58 0.42
CA ARG A 274 7.88 25.49 -0.10
C ARG A 274 7.06 24.29 -0.55
N ILE A 275 6.14 23.80 0.28
CA ILE A 275 5.33 22.63 -0.02
C ILE A 275 4.39 22.91 -1.18
N MET A 276 3.68 24.03 -1.17
CA MET A 276 2.72 24.36 -2.22
C MET A 276 3.41 24.48 -3.58
N ILE A 277 4.60 25.06 -3.65
CA ILE A 277 5.39 25.17 -4.87
C ILE A 277 5.89 23.80 -5.33
N CYS A 278 6.54 23.06 -4.44
CA CYS A 278 7.22 21.81 -4.81
C CYS A 278 6.25 20.70 -5.19
N ARG A 279 5.02 20.71 -4.67
CA ARG A 279 4.06 19.62 -4.87
C ARG A 279 2.96 19.95 -5.87
N SER A 280 2.84 21.20 -6.34
CA SER A 280 1.75 21.64 -7.22
C SER A 280 1.69 20.89 -8.57
N GLU A 281 2.82 20.46 -9.10
CA GLU A 281 2.87 19.68 -10.36
C GLU A 281 3.03 18.16 -10.12
N ILE A 282 3.11 17.70 -8.89
CA ILE A 282 3.42 16.31 -8.56
C ILE A 282 2.22 15.59 -7.94
N ASP A 283 1.81 15.97 -6.73
CA ASP A 283 0.85 15.20 -5.94
C ASP A 283 -0.05 16.04 -5.02
N ILE A 284 -0.19 17.32 -5.29
CA ILE A 284 -0.99 18.20 -4.39
C ILE A 284 -2.46 17.74 -4.27
N LEU A 285 -3.03 17.11 -5.29
CA LEU A 285 -4.39 16.56 -5.21
C LEU A 285 -4.46 15.39 -4.23
N ASP A 286 -3.43 14.56 -4.21
CA ASP A 286 -3.32 13.44 -3.25
C ASP A 286 -3.07 13.96 -1.83
N ILE A 287 -2.28 15.02 -1.68
CA ILE A 287 -2.08 15.70 -0.41
C ILE A 287 -3.39 16.28 0.13
N ARG A 288 -4.21 16.89 -0.73
CA ARG A 288 -5.54 17.40 -0.36
C ARG A 288 -6.46 16.31 0.19
N GLU A 289 -6.51 15.16 -0.48
CA GLU A 289 -7.28 13.99 -0.04
C GLU A 289 -6.83 13.52 1.35
N CYS A 290 -5.52 13.37 1.55
CA CYS A 290 -4.96 13.01 2.86
C CYS A 290 -5.28 14.06 3.93
N PHE A 291 -5.17 15.33 3.58
CA PHE A 291 -5.44 16.44 4.49
C PHE A 291 -6.90 16.44 4.96
N ARG A 292 -7.84 16.31 4.02
CA ARG A 292 -9.27 16.24 4.33
C ARG A 292 -9.58 15.05 5.25
N LEU A 293 -8.98 13.91 4.96
CA LEU A 293 -9.19 12.70 5.76
C LEU A 293 -8.68 12.84 7.19
N LEU A 294 -7.48 13.42 7.35
CA LEU A 294 -6.84 13.53 8.67
C LEU A 294 -7.47 14.58 9.58
N TYR A 295 -7.94 15.69 8.99
CA TYR A 295 -8.30 16.87 9.77
C TYR A 295 -9.75 17.30 9.62
N GLU A 296 -10.54 16.58 8.86
CA GLU A 296 -11.97 16.84 8.62
C GLU A 296 -12.26 18.26 8.09
N LYS A 297 -11.25 18.87 7.47
CA LYS A 297 -11.30 20.19 6.88
C LYS A 297 -10.46 20.21 5.60
N SER A 298 -10.91 20.92 4.56
CA SER A 298 -10.14 21.01 3.32
C SER A 298 -8.88 21.85 3.49
N LEU A 299 -7.85 21.51 2.73
CA LEU A 299 -6.62 22.33 2.64
C LEU A 299 -6.96 23.74 2.13
N PHE A 300 -7.87 23.86 1.18
CA PHE A 300 -8.33 25.12 0.64
C PHE A 300 -8.88 26.04 1.75
N ASN A 301 -9.78 25.53 2.59
CA ASN A 301 -10.38 26.32 3.67
C ASN A 301 -9.34 26.66 4.76
N MET A 302 -8.41 25.76 5.07
CA MET A 302 -7.36 26.07 6.03
C MET A 302 -6.44 27.18 5.53
N ILE A 303 -6.05 27.17 4.25
CA ILE A 303 -5.29 28.26 3.63
C ILE A 303 -6.10 29.55 3.64
N THR A 304 -7.37 29.49 3.32
CA THR A 304 -8.29 30.66 3.32
C THR A 304 -8.34 31.34 4.68
N ASP A 305 -8.43 30.54 5.74
CA ASP A 305 -8.54 31.07 7.11
C ASP A 305 -7.20 31.63 7.65
N ASP A 306 -6.08 31.12 7.14
CA ASP A 306 -4.75 31.40 7.73
C ASP A 306 -3.93 32.41 6.92
N THR A 307 -4.38 32.82 5.75
CA THR A 307 -3.66 33.72 4.85
C THR A 307 -4.57 34.83 4.32
N SER A 308 -3.99 35.83 3.63
CA SER A 308 -4.74 36.96 3.09
C SER A 308 -4.13 37.54 1.82
N GLY A 309 -4.92 38.36 1.10
CA GLY A 309 -4.48 39.14 -0.05
C GLY A 309 -4.06 38.31 -1.27
N ASP A 310 -3.17 38.87 -2.07
CA ASP A 310 -2.66 38.23 -3.29
C ASP A 310 -1.85 36.96 -2.98
N TYR A 311 -1.21 36.91 -1.84
CA TYR A 311 -0.55 35.72 -1.30
C TYR A 311 -1.55 34.56 -1.14
N LYS A 312 -2.69 34.80 -0.47
CA LYS A 312 -3.77 33.82 -0.35
C LYS A 312 -4.27 33.36 -1.73
N ARG A 313 -4.58 34.30 -2.63
CA ARG A 313 -5.13 33.97 -3.96
C ARG A 313 -4.17 33.09 -4.74
N THR A 314 -2.88 33.37 -4.68
CA THR A 314 -1.85 32.55 -5.32
C THR A 314 -1.81 31.14 -4.75
N LEU A 315 -1.79 31.00 -3.42
CA LEU A 315 -1.83 29.69 -2.76
C LEU A 315 -3.10 28.89 -3.10
N LEU A 316 -4.25 29.56 -3.16
CA LEU A 316 -5.51 28.88 -3.52
C LEU A 316 -5.52 28.44 -4.98
N ASN A 317 -4.92 29.20 -5.89
CA ASN A 317 -4.74 28.77 -7.28
C ASN A 317 -3.84 27.51 -7.36
N LEU A 318 -2.77 27.46 -6.57
CA LEU A 318 -1.92 26.26 -6.49
C LEU A 318 -2.64 25.06 -5.86
N CYS A 319 -3.50 25.32 -4.89
CA CYS A 319 -4.32 24.29 -4.25
C CYS A 319 -5.35 23.70 -5.24
N GLY A 320 -5.96 24.53 -6.05
CA GLY A 320 -6.80 24.14 -7.19
C GLY A 320 -8.26 23.85 -6.90
N GLY A 321 -8.70 23.79 -5.64
CA GLY A 321 -10.11 23.60 -5.32
C GLY A 321 -10.39 23.35 -3.85
N ASP A 322 -11.67 23.43 -3.50
CA ASP A 322 -12.18 23.26 -2.15
C ASP A 322 -12.82 21.88 -1.97
N ASP A 323 -12.11 20.98 -1.28
CA ASP A 323 -12.58 19.63 -1.00
C ASP A 323 -13.68 19.58 0.07
N ASP A 324 -13.90 20.64 0.86
CA ASP A 324 -15.02 20.69 1.78
C ASP A 324 -16.33 20.79 1.02
N ILE A 325 -16.36 21.57 -0.06
CA ILE A 325 -17.53 21.63 -0.96
C ILE A 325 -17.72 20.26 -1.64
N ALA A 326 -16.65 19.69 -2.18
CA ALA A 326 -16.68 18.35 -2.77
C ALA A 326 -16.98 17.29 -1.70
N GLY A 327 -16.40 17.40 -0.49
CA GLY A 327 -16.57 16.49 0.63
C GLY A 327 -17.95 16.53 1.27
N GLU A 328 -18.61 17.67 1.30
CA GLU A 328 -20.01 17.77 1.72
C GLU A 328 -20.93 16.97 0.80
N PHE A 329 -20.62 16.95 -0.51
CA PHE A 329 -21.34 16.16 -1.48
C PHE A 329 -20.92 14.69 -1.50
N PHE A 330 -19.65 14.37 -1.15
CA PHE A 330 -19.04 13.03 -1.34
C PHE A 330 -18.04 12.62 -0.25
N PRO A 331 -18.38 12.65 1.06
CA PRO A 331 -17.45 12.29 2.13
C PRO A 331 -16.99 10.83 2.02
N GLU A 332 -17.82 9.94 1.47
CA GLU A 332 -17.48 8.54 1.26
C GLU A 332 -16.48 8.35 0.10
N ALA A 333 -16.56 9.17 -0.93
CA ALA A 333 -15.66 9.11 -2.08
C ALA A 333 -14.21 9.45 -1.70
N ALA A 334 -14.01 10.46 -0.84
CA ALA A 334 -12.69 10.83 -0.34
C ALA A 334 -12.08 9.72 0.54
N GLN A 335 -12.89 9.08 1.40
CA GLN A 335 -12.45 7.95 2.21
C GLN A 335 -12.07 6.73 1.37
N ILE A 336 -12.81 6.49 0.30
CA ILE A 336 -12.56 5.39 -0.63
C ILE A 336 -11.29 5.65 -1.43
N ALA A 337 -11.11 6.86 -1.95
CA ALA A 337 -9.90 7.25 -2.66
C ALA A 337 -8.66 7.08 -1.77
N TYR A 338 -8.74 7.44 -0.50
CA TYR A 338 -7.69 7.23 0.48
C TYR A 338 -7.42 5.74 0.74
N LYS A 339 -8.46 4.95 1.00
CA LYS A 339 -8.33 3.51 1.20
C LYS A 339 -7.74 2.82 -0.03
N MET A 340 -8.15 3.22 -1.22
CA MET A 340 -7.61 2.70 -2.48
C MET A 340 -6.15 3.12 -2.69
N TRP A 341 -5.80 4.30 -2.25
CA TRP A 341 -4.42 4.78 -2.28
C TRP A 341 -3.55 4.03 -1.25
N GLU A 342 -4.02 3.82 -0.02
CA GLU A 342 -3.36 2.93 0.95
C GLU A 342 -3.18 1.53 0.38
N MET A 343 -4.19 1.00 -0.28
CA MET A 343 -4.12 -0.31 -0.95
C MET A 343 -3.11 -0.34 -2.09
N SER A 344 -3.01 0.72 -2.88
CA SER A 344 -1.98 0.85 -3.92
C SER A 344 -0.57 0.85 -3.33
N ALA A 345 -0.40 1.41 -2.15
CA ALA A 345 0.83 1.31 -1.36
C ALA A 345 0.99 -0.08 -0.74
N MET A 346 -0.08 -0.69 -0.23
CA MET A 346 -0.10 -2.02 0.40
C MET A 346 -0.01 -3.19 -0.59
N THR A 347 -0.32 -3.01 -1.88
CA THR A 347 -0.10 -4.08 -2.88
C THR A 347 1.36 -4.45 -3.06
N LYS A 348 2.26 -3.68 -2.47
CA LYS A 348 3.69 -3.96 -2.38
C LYS A 348 4.08 -4.51 -1.02
N VAL A 349 3.16 -4.59 -0.08
CA VAL A 349 3.36 -5.26 1.20
C VAL A 349 3.37 -6.76 0.96
N GLN A 350 4.45 -7.40 1.37
CA GLN A 350 4.56 -8.85 1.30
C GLN A 350 3.45 -9.47 2.16
N LEU A 351 2.62 -10.27 1.53
CA LEU A 351 1.67 -11.12 2.24
C LEU A 351 2.44 -12.13 3.08
N ARG A 352 2.03 -12.34 4.32
CA ARG A 352 2.77 -13.13 5.30
C ARG A 352 2.04 -14.34 5.78
N PRO A 353 2.72 -15.50 5.73
CA PRO A 353 2.21 -16.71 6.34
C PRO A 353 2.39 -16.70 7.85
N THR A 354 1.57 -17.49 8.52
CA THR A 354 1.75 -17.87 9.92
C THR A 354 2.48 -19.21 10.05
N VAL A 355 2.41 -20.05 9.04
CA VAL A 355 3.14 -21.33 8.97
C VAL A 355 4.30 -21.21 8.01
N ARG A 356 5.49 -21.56 8.49
CA ARG A 356 6.74 -21.51 7.73
C ARG A 356 7.42 -22.88 7.71
N PRO A 357 8.31 -23.14 6.73
CA PRO A 357 9.12 -24.34 6.76
C PRO A 357 9.88 -24.49 8.06
N ALA A 358 9.87 -25.67 8.65
CA ALA A 358 10.69 -25.97 9.81
C ALA A 358 12.18 -25.98 9.41
N SER A 359 13.00 -25.30 10.20
CA SER A 359 14.44 -25.13 9.90
C SER A 359 15.25 -26.41 10.05
N SER A 360 14.88 -27.27 10.99
CA SER A 360 15.52 -28.58 11.23
C SER A 360 14.54 -29.69 10.85
N PHE A 361 14.41 -29.93 9.55
CA PHE A 361 13.42 -30.88 9.02
C PHE A 361 14.06 -32.21 8.64
N ASP A 362 13.51 -33.30 9.19
CA ASP A 362 13.85 -34.67 8.82
C ASP A 362 12.56 -35.45 8.53
N PRO A 363 12.23 -35.69 7.24
CA PRO A 363 10.97 -36.37 6.88
C PRO A 363 10.88 -37.80 7.41
N ALA A 364 12.01 -38.49 7.55
CA ALA A 364 12.04 -39.86 8.11
C ALA A 364 11.70 -39.86 9.60
N ALA A 365 12.26 -38.93 10.36
CA ALA A 365 11.97 -38.78 11.79
C ALA A 365 10.49 -38.39 12.00
N ASP A 366 9.97 -37.48 11.21
CA ASP A 366 8.55 -37.08 11.27
C ASP A 366 7.62 -38.23 10.87
N ALA A 367 7.93 -39.00 9.84
CA ALA A 367 7.15 -40.17 9.45
C ALA A 367 7.10 -41.22 10.56
N GLN A 368 8.22 -41.49 11.20
CA GLN A 368 8.30 -42.43 12.31
C GLN A 368 7.53 -41.93 13.56
N ALA A 369 7.63 -40.64 13.86
CA ALA A 369 6.89 -40.02 14.96
C ALA A 369 5.37 -40.10 14.72
N LEU A 370 4.91 -39.83 13.52
CA LEU A 370 3.50 -39.98 13.14
C LEU A 370 3.02 -41.45 13.24
N ARG A 371 3.85 -42.38 12.77
CA ARG A 371 3.53 -43.81 12.92
C ARG A 371 3.39 -44.23 14.38
N LYS A 372 4.33 -43.79 15.21
CA LYS A 372 4.29 -44.05 16.65
C LYS A 372 3.03 -43.49 17.32
N ALA A 373 2.62 -42.28 16.94
CA ALA A 373 1.43 -41.62 17.45
C ALA A 373 0.13 -42.36 17.11
N MET A 374 0.13 -43.16 16.01
CA MET A 374 -1.01 -43.91 15.52
C MET A 374 -0.93 -45.42 15.79
N LYS A 375 0.14 -45.90 16.41
CA LYS A 375 0.36 -47.33 16.64
C LYS A 375 -0.13 -47.75 18.02
N GLY A 376 -0.97 -48.77 18.08
CA GLY A 376 -1.44 -49.38 19.33
C GLY A 376 -2.84 -48.93 19.71
N PHE A 377 -3.13 -48.97 21.01
CA PHE A 377 -4.43 -48.55 21.55
C PHE A 377 -4.43 -47.03 21.77
N GLY A 378 -5.35 -46.34 21.08
CA GLY A 378 -5.47 -44.90 21.17
C GLY A 378 -4.53 -44.18 20.22
N THR A 379 -4.74 -42.89 20.05
CA THR A 379 -4.00 -42.02 19.18
C THR A 379 -3.40 -40.87 19.98
N ASP A 380 -2.13 -40.54 19.74
CA ASP A 380 -1.51 -39.35 20.30
C ASP A 380 -1.77 -38.17 19.35
N GLU A 381 -2.93 -37.54 19.54
CA GLU A 381 -3.35 -36.39 18.72
C GLU A 381 -2.40 -35.21 18.84
N ASP A 382 -1.86 -34.95 20.02
CA ASP A 382 -0.91 -33.86 20.26
C ASP A 382 0.36 -34.02 19.40
N ALA A 383 0.90 -35.22 19.32
CA ALA A 383 2.08 -35.48 18.48
C ALA A 383 1.78 -35.26 17.00
N ILE A 384 0.62 -35.68 16.53
CA ILE A 384 0.18 -35.47 15.15
C ILE A 384 0.03 -33.97 14.85
N ILE A 385 -0.67 -33.24 15.71
CA ILE A 385 -0.93 -31.80 15.58
C ILE A 385 0.38 -31.01 15.55
N ASP A 386 1.28 -31.29 16.50
CA ASP A 386 2.55 -30.57 16.63
C ASP A 386 3.45 -30.72 15.39
N ILE A 387 3.40 -31.87 14.72
CA ILE A 387 4.14 -32.07 13.47
C ILE A 387 3.41 -31.39 12.31
N VAL A 388 2.16 -31.76 12.05
CA VAL A 388 1.41 -31.33 10.86
C VAL A 388 1.22 -29.81 10.81
N ALA A 389 0.88 -29.17 11.93
CA ALA A 389 0.63 -27.74 11.97
C ALA A 389 1.89 -26.88 11.91
N GLN A 390 3.07 -27.46 12.16
CA GLN A 390 4.35 -26.75 12.21
C GLN A 390 5.30 -27.10 11.06
N ARG A 391 4.81 -27.70 10.02
CA ARG A 391 5.52 -27.97 8.77
C ARG A 391 4.86 -27.22 7.61
N SER A 392 5.65 -26.84 6.62
CA SER A 392 5.10 -26.31 5.37
C SER A 392 4.39 -27.42 4.57
N ASN A 393 3.56 -27.05 3.63
CA ASN A 393 2.91 -28.02 2.75
C ASN A 393 3.93 -28.85 1.98
N ALA A 394 4.98 -28.23 1.46
CA ALA A 394 6.08 -28.94 0.79
C ALA A 394 6.71 -30.02 1.68
N GLN A 395 6.97 -29.68 2.95
CA GLN A 395 7.51 -30.62 3.95
C GLN A 395 6.49 -31.73 4.26
N ARG A 396 5.21 -31.41 4.37
CA ARG A 396 4.16 -32.43 4.56
C ARG A 396 4.10 -33.40 3.40
N GLN A 397 4.31 -32.96 2.16
CA GLN A 397 4.36 -33.85 1.00
C GLN A 397 5.58 -34.78 1.05
N GLU A 398 6.71 -34.29 1.49
CA GLU A 398 7.90 -35.14 1.73
C GLU A 398 7.63 -36.18 2.82
N ILE A 399 6.95 -35.81 3.90
CA ILE A 399 6.55 -36.75 4.95
C ILE A 399 5.64 -37.84 4.38
N ARG A 400 4.66 -37.49 3.54
CA ARG A 400 3.77 -38.48 2.89
C ARG A 400 4.56 -39.49 2.08
N ARG A 401 5.48 -39.03 1.22
CA ARG A 401 6.31 -39.90 0.39
C ARG A 401 7.22 -40.77 1.23
N THR A 402 7.86 -40.21 2.22
CA THR A 402 8.76 -40.93 3.14
C THR A 402 8.03 -41.96 3.97
N PHE A 403 6.83 -41.64 4.45
CA PHE A 403 5.98 -42.57 5.18
C PHE A 403 5.64 -43.79 4.32
N LYS A 404 5.30 -43.58 3.05
CA LYS A 404 5.04 -44.68 2.10
C LYS A 404 6.31 -45.50 1.84
N SER A 405 7.44 -44.86 1.61
CA SER A 405 8.70 -45.54 1.31
C SER A 405 9.25 -46.35 2.49
N LEU A 406 9.23 -45.78 3.70
CA LEU A 406 9.77 -46.44 4.89
C LEU A 406 8.84 -47.49 5.48
N LEU A 407 7.53 -47.25 5.49
CA LEU A 407 6.58 -48.03 6.27
C LEU A 407 5.63 -48.83 5.37
N GLY A 408 5.68 -48.63 4.05
CA GLY A 408 4.78 -49.29 3.10
C GLY A 408 3.31 -48.94 3.27
N ARG A 409 2.98 -47.89 4.02
CA ARG A 409 1.62 -47.49 4.38
C ARG A 409 1.25 -46.13 3.77
N ASP A 410 -0.03 -45.92 3.55
CA ASP A 410 -0.56 -44.62 3.10
C ASP A 410 -0.90 -43.77 4.33
N LEU A 411 -0.14 -42.69 4.56
CA LEU A 411 -0.33 -41.78 5.68
C LEU A 411 -1.74 -41.18 5.74
N MET A 412 -2.28 -40.83 4.58
CA MET A 412 -3.64 -40.23 4.51
C MET A 412 -4.71 -41.20 5.01
N LYS A 413 -4.60 -42.47 4.65
CA LYS A 413 -5.53 -43.55 5.11
C LYS A 413 -5.37 -43.78 6.60
N ASP A 414 -4.15 -43.81 7.10
CA ASP A 414 -3.89 -44.01 8.52
C ASP A 414 -4.45 -42.84 9.35
N LEU A 415 -4.25 -41.60 8.92
CA LEU A 415 -4.82 -40.43 9.58
C LEU A 415 -6.35 -40.43 9.60
N LYS A 416 -6.97 -40.80 8.50
CA LYS A 416 -8.44 -40.90 8.40
C LYS A 416 -9.01 -41.97 9.34
N SER A 417 -8.28 -43.06 9.53
CA SER A 417 -8.74 -44.15 10.42
C SER A 417 -8.60 -43.80 11.90
N GLU A 418 -7.63 -42.94 12.24
CA GLU A 418 -7.32 -42.58 13.62
C GLU A 418 -8.02 -41.30 14.11
N LEU A 419 -8.31 -40.37 13.20
CA LEU A 419 -8.91 -39.08 13.52
C LEU A 419 -10.39 -39.03 13.13
N SER A 420 -11.12 -38.11 13.72
CA SER A 420 -12.55 -37.96 13.46
C SER A 420 -13.00 -36.51 13.42
N LYS A 421 -14.19 -36.29 12.85
CA LYS A 421 -14.89 -35.00 12.84
C LYS A 421 -14.03 -33.85 12.24
N ASN A 422 -14.07 -32.69 12.89
CA ASN A 422 -13.40 -31.48 12.42
C ASN A 422 -11.87 -31.58 12.51
N LEU A 423 -11.34 -32.29 13.50
CA LEU A 423 -9.89 -32.52 13.59
C LEU A 423 -9.39 -33.34 12.37
N GLU A 424 -10.10 -34.40 12.00
CA GLU A 424 -9.78 -35.18 10.79
C GLU A 424 -9.80 -34.30 9.54
N ARG A 425 -10.87 -33.53 9.36
CA ARG A 425 -11.02 -32.61 8.20
C ARG A 425 -9.88 -31.61 8.12
N LEU A 426 -9.50 -31.03 9.23
CA LEU A 426 -8.43 -30.04 9.33
C LEU A 426 -7.06 -30.66 9.02
N ILE A 427 -6.71 -31.76 9.66
CA ILE A 427 -5.42 -32.44 9.46
C ILE A 427 -5.31 -32.99 8.03
N ILE A 428 -6.35 -33.63 7.52
CA ILE A 428 -6.36 -34.11 6.13
C ILE A 428 -6.25 -32.94 5.15
N GLY A 429 -6.95 -31.83 5.40
CA GLY A 429 -6.82 -30.62 4.57
C GLY A 429 -5.41 -30.09 4.53
N LEU A 430 -4.71 -30.04 5.66
CA LEU A 430 -3.33 -29.62 5.75
C LEU A 430 -2.37 -30.56 5.00
N MET A 431 -2.65 -31.85 5.01
CA MET A 431 -1.80 -32.87 4.35
C MET A 431 -2.02 -32.96 2.83
N LEU A 432 -3.11 -32.44 2.29
CA LEU A 432 -3.32 -32.33 0.85
C LEU A 432 -2.45 -31.22 0.26
N THR A 433 -2.10 -31.34 -1.03
CA THR A 433 -1.52 -30.17 -1.73
C THR A 433 -2.56 -29.08 -1.84
N PRO A 434 -2.17 -27.79 -1.98
CA PRO A 434 -3.13 -26.70 -2.16
C PRO A 434 -4.14 -26.95 -3.28
N ALA A 435 -3.68 -27.47 -4.43
CA ALA A 435 -4.55 -27.78 -5.56
C ALA A 435 -5.54 -28.92 -5.26
N GLU A 436 -5.08 -29.99 -4.60
CA GLU A 436 -5.94 -31.11 -4.17
C GLU A 436 -6.98 -30.63 -3.14
N PHE A 437 -6.56 -29.76 -2.21
CA PHE A 437 -7.45 -29.21 -1.20
C PHE A 437 -8.52 -28.31 -1.81
N ASP A 438 -8.15 -27.39 -2.69
CA ASP A 438 -9.10 -26.52 -3.40
C ASP A 438 -10.08 -27.34 -4.25
N ALA A 439 -9.59 -28.32 -4.99
CA ALA A 439 -10.44 -29.24 -5.77
C ALA A 439 -11.45 -29.99 -4.89
N LYS A 440 -11.01 -30.46 -3.72
CA LYS A 440 -11.88 -31.12 -2.74
C LYS A 440 -12.93 -30.16 -2.17
N MET A 441 -12.54 -28.93 -1.88
CA MET A 441 -13.48 -27.91 -1.38
C MET A 441 -14.51 -27.52 -2.44
N MET A 442 -14.11 -27.40 -3.70
CA MET A 442 -15.02 -27.17 -4.81
C MET A 442 -16.00 -28.33 -4.97
N ARG A 443 -15.50 -29.56 -4.91
CA ARG A 443 -16.37 -30.77 -4.97
C ARG A 443 -17.40 -30.78 -3.86
N LYS A 444 -17.00 -30.49 -2.65
CA LYS A 444 -17.92 -30.42 -1.49
C LYS A 444 -18.95 -29.30 -1.58
N ALA A 445 -18.59 -28.18 -2.20
CA ALA A 445 -19.50 -27.07 -2.44
C ALA A 445 -20.59 -27.41 -3.46
N ILE A 446 -20.30 -28.30 -4.39
CA ILE A 446 -21.19 -28.72 -5.49
C ILE A 446 -21.96 -29.99 -5.13
N GLU A 447 -21.36 -30.88 -4.33
CA GLU A 447 -21.89 -32.22 -4.03
C GLU A 447 -23.02 -32.17 -2.97
N GLY A 448 -24.16 -32.82 -3.29
CA GLY A 448 -25.26 -32.99 -2.34
C GLY A 448 -26.53 -32.26 -2.73
N ALA A 449 -27.42 -32.08 -1.76
CA ALA A 449 -28.67 -31.34 -1.97
C ALA A 449 -28.44 -29.85 -1.70
N GLY A 450 -28.15 -29.09 -2.73
CA GLY A 450 -27.86 -27.67 -2.68
C GLY A 450 -26.39 -27.34 -2.89
N THR A 451 -26.13 -26.14 -3.33
CA THR A 451 -24.81 -25.63 -3.65
C THR A 451 -24.35 -24.68 -2.55
N ASP A 452 -23.07 -24.75 -2.17
CA ASP A 452 -22.45 -23.73 -1.32
C ASP A 452 -21.85 -22.64 -2.20
N GLU A 453 -22.68 -21.70 -2.61
CA GLU A 453 -22.29 -20.61 -3.50
C GLU A 453 -21.20 -19.73 -2.88
N HIS A 454 -21.22 -19.54 -1.58
CA HIS A 454 -20.19 -18.75 -0.90
C HIS A 454 -18.80 -19.39 -0.97
N ALA A 455 -18.73 -20.70 -0.87
CA ALA A 455 -17.46 -21.44 -1.04
C ALA A 455 -16.94 -21.34 -2.48
N LEU A 456 -17.81 -21.50 -3.47
CA LEU A 456 -17.45 -21.34 -4.88
C LEU A 456 -16.90 -19.96 -5.18
N ILE A 457 -17.59 -18.91 -4.71
CA ILE A 457 -17.19 -17.52 -4.87
C ILE A 457 -15.83 -17.27 -4.21
N GLU A 458 -15.68 -17.66 -2.96
CA GLU A 458 -14.45 -17.44 -2.17
C GLU A 458 -13.23 -18.04 -2.88
N ILE A 459 -13.32 -19.28 -3.31
CA ILE A 459 -12.20 -19.97 -3.95
C ILE A 459 -11.89 -19.34 -5.32
N LEU A 460 -12.86 -19.22 -6.20
CA LEU A 460 -12.62 -18.77 -7.57
C LEU A 460 -12.20 -17.29 -7.67
N VAL A 461 -12.70 -16.44 -6.78
CA VAL A 461 -12.35 -15.02 -6.76
C VAL A 461 -10.93 -14.79 -6.23
N THR A 462 -10.47 -15.58 -5.28
CA THR A 462 -9.24 -15.31 -4.51
C THR A 462 -8.01 -16.05 -5.03
N ARG A 463 -8.18 -17.06 -5.88
CA ARG A 463 -7.06 -17.83 -6.44
C ARG A 463 -6.49 -17.16 -7.67
N SER A 464 -5.16 -17.26 -7.83
CA SER A 464 -4.47 -16.82 -9.05
C SER A 464 -4.78 -17.77 -10.21
N ASN A 465 -4.47 -17.33 -11.43
CA ASN A 465 -4.64 -18.18 -12.61
C ASN A 465 -3.87 -19.49 -12.50
N GLU A 466 -2.65 -19.44 -11.99
CA GLU A 466 -1.83 -20.64 -11.77
C GLU A 466 -2.49 -21.60 -10.76
N GLU A 467 -3.01 -21.07 -9.67
CA GLU A 467 -3.74 -21.84 -8.66
C GLU A 467 -5.02 -22.47 -9.24
N ILE A 468 -5.76 -21.72 -10.07
CA ILE A 468 -6.97 -22.23 -10.74
C ILE A 468 -6.62 -23.34 -11.73
N LEU A 469 -5.57 -23.18 -12.53
CA LEU A 469 -5.11 -24.22 -13.45
C LEU A 469 -4.71 -25.50 -12.71
N ALA A 470 -3.96 -25.36 -11.63
CA ALA A 470 -3.57 -26.50 -10.79
C ALA A 470 -4.79 -27.17 -10.14
N MET A 471 -5.76 -26.39 -9.68
CA MET A 471 -7.03 -26.89 -9.14
C MET A 471 -7.86 -27.63 -10.20
N ASN A 472 -7.96 -27.10 -11.43
CA ASN A 472 -8.64 -27.77 -12.55
C ASN A 472 -8.02 -29.14 -12.84
N ALA A 473 -6.70 -29.21 -12.90
CA ALA A 473 -5.98 -30.47 -13.12
C ALA A 473 -6.23 -31.47 -11.98
N ALA A 474 -6.16 -31.01 -10.73
CA ALA A 474 -6.41 -31.85 -9.56
C ALA A 474 -7.87 -32.33 -9.51
N TYR A 475 -8.84 -31.50 -9.87
CA TYR A 475 -10.25 -31.84 -9.93
C TYR A 475 -10.51 -32.91 -10.98
N GLN A 476 -9.97 -32.73 -12.21
CA GLN A 476 -10.09 -33.71 -13.29
C GLN A 476 -9.46 -35.05 -12.92
N HIS A 477 -8.29 -35.01 -12.28
CA HIS A 477 -7.60 -36.23 -11.83
C HIS A 477 -8.41 -37.00 -10.78
N ALA A 478 -8.96 -36.30 -9.78
CA ALA A 478 -9.67 -36.90 -8.67
C ALA A 478 -11.08 -37.37 -9.01
N TYR A 479 -11.82 -36.61 -9.83
CA TYR A 479 -13.26 -36.81 -10.04
C TYR A 479 -13.64 -37.18 -11.46
N LYS A 480 -12.67 -37.26 -12.38
CA LYS A 480 -12.86 -37.64 -13.80
C LYS A 480 -13.88 -36.78 -14.56
N LYS A 481 -14.06 -35.55 -14.11
CA LYS A 481 -14.94 -34.55 -14.69
C LYS A 481 -14.24 -33.21 -14.62
N SER A 482 -14.41 -32.32 -15.59
CA SER A 482 -13.82 -31.01 -15.52
C SER A 482 -14.56 -30.14 -14.48
N LEU A 483 -13.84 -29.21 -13.87
CA LEU A 483 -14.45 -28.27 -12.91
C LEU A 483 -15.52 -27.42 -13.60
N GLU A 484 -15.27 -26.98 -14.84
CA GLU A 484 -16.23 -26.23 -15.64
C GLU A 484 -17.53 -26.99 -15.86
N GLU A 485 -17.45 -28.27 -16.26
CA GLU A 485 -18.63 -29.14 -16.42
C GLU A 485 -19.40 -29.29 -15.11
N ALA A 486 -18.69 -29.40 -13.98
CA ALA A 486 -19.30 -29.50 -12.67
C ALA A 486 -20.06 -28.22 -12.30
N ILE A 487 -19.45 -27.05 -12.52
CA ILE A 487 -20.08 -25.75 -12.27
C ILE A 487 -21.31 -25.53 -13.16
N ASN A 488 -21.18 -25.85 -14.47
CA ASN A 488 -22.29 -25.71 -15.40
C ASN A 488 -23.48 -26.61 -15.04
N SER A 489 -23.22 -27.79 -14.47
CA SER A 489 -24.30 -28.70 -14.08
C SER A 489 -25.01 -28.31 -12.79
N ASP A 490 -24.38 -27.53 -11.96
CA ASP A 490 -24.88 -27.20 -10.60
C ASP A 490 -25.32 -25.76 -10.42
N THR A 491 -24.96 -24.87 -11.32
CA THR A 491 -25.30 -23.45 -11.30
C THR A 491 -25.94 -23.00 -12.61
N SER A 492 -26.59 -21.84 -12.61
CA SER A 492 -27.30 -21.35 -13.80
C SER A 492 -27.23 -19.83 -13.93
N GLY A 493 -27.67 -19.33 -15.09
CA GLY A 493 -27.83 -17.91 -15.38
C GLY A 493 -26.54 -17.10 -15.34
N HIS A 494 -26.63 -15.87 -14.90
CA HIS A 494 -25.48 -14.97 -14.78
C HIS A 494 -24.43 -15.44 -13.76
N PHE A 495 -24.88 -16.05 -12.67
CA PHE A 495 -23.98 -16.60 -11.66
C PHE A 495 -23.08 -17.69 -12.24
N CYS A 496 -23.66 -18.64 -12.97
CA CYS A 496 -22.87 -19.65 -13.68
C CYS A 496 -21.84 -19.03 -14.63
N ARG A 497 -22.23 -18.04 -15.41
CA ARG A 497 -21.34 -17.33 -16.34
C ARG A 497 -20.17 -16.64 -15.63
N ILE A 498 -20.42 -16.00 -14.47
CA ILE A 498 -19.36 -15.39 -13.65
C ILE A 498 -18.37 -16.47 -13.21
N LEU A 499 -18.84 -17.56 -12.63
CA LEU A 499 -17.98 -18.64 -12.14
C LEU A 499 -17.17 -19.27 -13.28
N VAL A 500 -17.79 -19.54 -14.42
CA VAL A 500 -17.11 -20.10 -15.60
C VAL A 500 -16.05 -19.12 -16.12
N SER A 501 -16.34 -17.83 -16.16
CA SER A 501 -15.36 -16.81 -16.56
C SER A 501 -14.14 -16.75 -15.63
N LEU A 502 -14.33 -17.02 -14.34
CA LEU A 502 -13.23 -17.08 -13.39
C LEU A 502 -12.39 -18.37 -13.51
N VAL A 503 -13.01 -19.46 -13.93
CA VAL A 503 -12.33 -20.76 -14.16
C VAL A 503 -11.54 -20.75 -15.46
N GLN A 504 -12.02 -20.04 -16.47
CA GLN A 504 -11.39 -19.94 -17.79
C GLN A 504 -10.37 -18.81 -17.81
N GLU A 505 -9.17 -19.09 -18.26
CA GLU A 505 -8.09 -18.12 -18.45
C GLU A 505 -8.37 -17.10 -19.56
N LEU A 506 -9.60 -17.05 -20.10
CA LEU A 506 -9.88 -16.42 -21.38
C LEU A 506 -10.61 -15.08 -21.30
N ALA A 507 -9.92 -14.08 -21.83
CA ALA A 507 -10.46 -12.78 -22.22
C ALA A 507 -11.58 -12.86 -23.30
N ASP A 508 -11.79 -14.01 -23.91
CA ASP A 508 -12.63 -14.15 -25.11
C ASP A 508 -14.14 -14.38 -24.84
N ALA A 509 -14.52 -14.67 -23.60
CA ALA A 509 -15.90 -15.01 -23.27
C ALA A 509 -16.83 -13.79 -23.10
N CYS A 510 -16.30 -12.57 -23.06
CA CYS A 510 -17.06 -11.38 -22.68
C CYS A 510 -17.12 -10.26 -23.75
N ASN A 511 -16.89 -10.56 -25.02
CA ASN A 511 -16.95 -9.57 -26.11
C ASN A 511 -18.38 -9.29 -26.63
N ALA A 512 -19.39 -9.46 -25.81
CA ALA A 512 -20.74 -9.06 -26.19
C ALA A 512 -21.00 -7.60 -25.81
N GLU A 513 -21.18 -6.74 -26.79
CA GLU A 513 -21.85 -5.44 -26.60
C GLU A 513 -23.27 -5.74 -26.11
N SER A 514 -23.46 -5.66 -24.80
CA SER A 514 -24.76 -5.84 -24.17
C SER A 514 -25.10 -4.58 -23.37
N ASP A 515 -26.32 -4.13 -23.45
CA ASP A 515 -26.85 -3.06 -22.60
C ASP A 515 -27.13 -3.54 -21.16
N ASP A 516 -27.04 -4.82 -20.90
CA ASP A 516 -27.21 -5.41 -19.59
C ASP A 516 -26.05 -5.02 -18.65
N MET A 517 -26.39 -4.38 -17.54
CA MET A 517 -25.43 -3.93 -16.53
C MET A 517 -24.60 -5.08 -15.96
N VAL A 518 -25.22 -6.24 -15.71
CA VAL A 518 -24.54 -7.43 -15.19
C VAL A 518 -23.47 -7.91 -16.17
N MET A 519 -23.77 -7.93 -17.46
CA MET A 519 -22.82 -8.32 -18.49
C MET A 519 -21.65 -7.34 -18.62
N LYS A 520 -21.91 -6.03 -18.49
CA LYS A 520 -20.86 -5.01 -18.50
C LYS A 520 -19.93 -5.14 -17.29
N PHE A 521 -20.49 -5.35 -16.10
CA PHE A 521 -19.70 -5.60 -14.90
C PHE A 521 -18.88 -6.89 -15.05
N MET A 522 -19.48 -7.95 -15.55
CA MET A 522 -18.79 -9.22 -15.77
C MET A 522 -17.60 -9.07 -16.73
N SER A 523 -17.78 -8.37 -17.84
CA SER A 523 -16.73 -8.16 -18.85
C SER A 523 -15.53 -7.39 -18.30
N ILE A 524 -15.72 -6.55 -17.31
CA ILE A 524 -14.66 -5.76 -16.68
C ILE A 524 -14.08 -6.51 -15.47
N LEU A 525 -14.93 -6.90 -14.54
CA LEU A 525 -14.51 -7.44 -13.25
C LEU A 525 -13.88 -8.84 -13.36
N CYS A 526 -14.34 -9.66 -14.30
CA CYS A 526 -13.85 -11.04 -14.45
C CYS A 526 -12.67 -11.18 -15.41
N THR A 527 -12.35 -10.16 -16.20
CA THR A 527 -11.33 -10.25 -17.25
C THR A 527 -10.09 -9.40 -17.03
N ARG A 528 -10.14 -8.46 -16.09
CA ARG A 528 -9.02 -7.54 -15.84
C ARG A 528 -8.20 -7.96 -14.63
N SER A 529 -6.89 -7.68 -14.66
CA SER A 529 -6.02 -7.94 -13.51
C SER A 529 -6.40 -7.05 -12.31
N PHE A 530 -6.08 -7.51 -11.11
CA PHE A 530 -6.33 -6.75 -9.88
C PHE A 530 -5.69 -5.35 -9.89
N PRO A 531 -4.43 -5.16 -10.31
CA PRO A 531 -3.85 -3.83 -10.43
C PRO A 531 -4.60 -2.92 -11.40
N HIS A 532 -5.10 -3.48 -12.51
CA HIS A 532 -5.93 -2.74 -13.46
C HIS A 532 -7.28 -2.34 -12.84
N LEU A 533 -7.95 -3.29 -12.19
CA LEU A 533 -9.24 -3.04 -11.53
C LEU A 533 -9.12 -1.99 -10.41
N ARG A 534 -8.02 -1.95 -9.66
CA ARG A 534 -7.79 -0.89 -8.67
C ARG A 534 -7.81 0.49 -9.29
N LYS A 535 -7.16 0.66 -10.44
CA LYS A 535 -7.18 1.92 -11.20
C LYS A 535 -8.59 2.24 -11.72
N VAL A 536 -9.28 1.24 -12.24
CA VAL A 536 -10.68 1.39 -12.69
C VAL A 536 -11.56 1.88 -11.54
N PHE A 537 -11.43 1.31 -10.36
CA PHE A 537 -12.22 1.72 -9.20
C PHE A 537 -11.90 3.15 -8.75
N GLN A 538 -10.63 3.56 -8.77
CA GLN A 538 -10.23 4.93 -8.49
C GLN A 538 -10.87 5.92 -9.46
N GLU A 539 -10.77 5.65 -10.75
CA GLU A 539 -11.41 6.49 -11.78
C GLU A 539 -12.94 6.48 -11.68
N PHE A 540 -13.52 5.34 -11.36
CA PHE A 540 -14.97 5.21 -11.18
C PHE A 540 -15.48 6.13 -10.06
N VAL A 541 -14.81 6.17 -8.92
CA VAL A 541 -15.16 7.09 -7.81
C VAL A 541 -15.05 8.54 -8.27
N ARG A 542 -14.02 8.89 -9.05
CA ARG A 542 -13.84 10.24 -9.57
C ARG A 542 -14.99 10.71 -10.48
N TYR A 543 -15.44 9.82 -11.38
CA TYR A 543 -16.48 10.17 -12.35
C TYR A 543 -17.89 10.10 -11.78
N SER A 544 -18.15 9.12 -10.93
CA SER A 544 -19.51 8.84 -10.44
C SER A 544 -19.80 9.41 -9.07
N ASN A 545 -18.77 9.77 -8.30
CA ASN A 545 -18.85 10.14 -6.89
C ASN A 545 -19.53 9.05 -6.02
N LYS A 546 -19.49 7.81 -6.49
CA LYS A 546 -20.06 6.65 -5.80
C LYS A 546 -19.05 5.52 -5.77
N ASP A 547 -19.08 4.75 -4.69
CA ASP A 547 -18.32 3.52 -4.64
C ASP A 547 -18.99 2.44 -5.48
N ILE A 548 -18.19 1.68 -6.21
CA ILE A 548 -18.66 0.55 -6.98
C ILE A 548 -19.41 -0.49 -6.12
N GLU A 549 -19.00 -0.66 -4.85
CA GLU A 549 -19.73 -1.53 -3.90
C GLU A 549 -21.16 -1.07 -3.64
N GLN A 550 -21.37 0.23 -3.54
CA GLN A 550 -22.70 0.79 -3.34
C GLN A 550 -23.61 0.53 -4.54
N ILE A 551 -23.05 0.63 -5.74
CA ILE A 551 -23.81 0.34 -6.97
C ILE A 551 -24.16 -1.13 -7.04
N ILE A 552 -23.21 -2.03 -6.77
CA ILE A 552 -23.47 -3.47 -6.74
C ILE A 552 -24.57 -3.80 -5.71
N LYS A 553 -24.48 -3.23 -4.52
CA LYS A 553 -25.49 -3.43 -3.46
C LYS A 553 -26.89 -2.96 -3.87
N LYS A 554 -26.95 -1.84 -4.57
CA LYS A 554 -28.21 -1.21 -4.97
C LYS A 554 -28.86 -1.88 -6.18
N GLU A 555 -28.05 -2.17 -7.21
CA GLU A 555 -28.55 -2.56 -8.53
C GLU A 555 -28.54 -4.09 -8.77
N MET A 556 -27.91 -4.86 -7.89
CA MET A 556 -27.76 -6.31 -8.04
C MET A 556 -28.29 -7.07 -6.82
N SER A 557 -28.62 -8.34 -7.02
CA SER A 557 -29.15 -9.20 -5.95
C SER A 557 -28.62 -10.63 -6.03
N GLY A 558 -28.84 -11.41 -4.98
CA GLY A 558 -28.50 -12.82 -4.91
C GLY A 558 -27.02 -13.12 -5.09
N ASP A 559 -26.72 -14.25 -5.68
CA ASP A 559 -25.34 -14.75 -5.83
C ASP A 559 -24.52 -13.93 -6.83
N VAL A 560 -25.15 -13.29 -7.78
CA VAL A 560 -24.51 -12.34 -8.71
C VAL A 560 -23.94 -11.15 -7.93
N LYS A 561 -24.74 -10.56 -7.05
CA LYS A 561 -24.30 -9.50 -6.13
C LYS A 561 -23.14 -9.99 -5.26
N ASN A 562 -23.27 -11.15 -4.65
CA ASN A 562 -22.26 -11.72 -3.77
C ASN A 562 -20.93 -11.97 -4.51
N ALA A 563 -20.99 -12.47 -5.74
CA ALA A 563 -19.81 -12.73 -6.57
C ALA A 563 -19.09 -11.41 -6.94
N PHE A 564 -19.79 -10.42 -7.46
CA PHE A 564 -19.17 -9.14 -7.80
C PHE A 564 -18.66 -8.38 -6.57
N TYR A 565 -19.39 -8.44 -5.47
CA TYR A 565 -18.98 -7.86 -4.20
C TYR A 565 -17.67 -8.51 -3.68
N ALA A 566 -17.57 -9.84 -3.78
CA ALA A 566 -16.37 -10.57 -3.42
C ALA A 566 -15.17 -10.19 -4.29
N ILE A 567 -15.37 -10.05 -5.60
CA ILE A 567 -14.31 -9.59 -6.53
C ILE A 567 -13.81 -8.20 -6.11
N VAL A 568 -14.72 -7.25 -5.93
CA VAL A 568 -14.36 -5.87 -5.54
C VAL A 568 -13.64 -5.83 -4.21
N ARG A 569 -14.15 -6.55 -3.21
CA ARG A 569 -13.53 -6.65 -1.89
C ARG A 569 -12.14 -7.29 -1.94
N SER A 570 -11.98 -8.35 -2.72
CA SER A 570 -10.68 -9.02 -2.91
C SER A 570 -9.67 -8.14 -3.65
N VAL A 571 -10.12 -7.40 -4.65
CA VAL A 571 -9.29 -6.43 -5.37
C VAL A 571 -8.84 -5.30 -4.45
N LYS A 572 -9.72 -4.79 -3.61
CA LYS A 572 -9.42 -3.72 -2.67
C LYS A 572 -8.48 -4.17 -1.55
N ASN A 573 -8.83 -5.25 -0.87
CA ASN A 573 -8.04 -5.79 0.25
C ASN A 573 -8.41 -7.25 0.48
N GLN A 574 -7.65 -8.18 -0.09
CA GLN A 574 -7.93 -9.62 0.02
C GLN A 574 -7.87 -10.13 1.47
N PRO A 575 -6.88 -9.76 2.30
CA PRO A 575 -6.90 -10.14 3.71
C PRO A 575 -8.15 -9.67 4.47
N SER A 576 -8.64 -8.48 4.18
CA SER A 576 -9.90 -7.98 4.78
C SER A 576 -11.11 -8.79 4.35
N TYR A 577 -11.15 -9.22 3.10
CA TYR A 577 -12.20 -10.11 2.59
C TYR A 577 -12.23 -11.44 3.38
N PHE A 578 -11.08 -12.06 3.57
CA PHE A 578 -10.99 -13.28 4.35
C PHE A 578 -11.31 -13.09 5.84
N ALA A 579 -10.88 -11.97 6.42
CA ALA A 579 -11.22 -11.63 7.80
C ALA A 579 -12.74 -11.54 8.01
N ASP A 580 -13.44 -10.91 7.08
CA ASP A 580 -14.91 -10.86 7.07
C ASP A 580 -15.55 -12.24 6.96
N ARG A 581 -14.99 -13.09 6.10
CA ARG A 581 -15.47 -14.47 5.93
C ARG A 581 -15.29 -15.29 7.21
N LEU A 582 -14.14 -15.16 7.86
CA LEU A 582 -13.87 -15.82 9.14
C LEU A 582 -14.82 -15.33 10.25
N TYR A 583 -15.04 -14.03 10.32
CA TYR A 583 -15.99 -13.48 11.28
C TYR A 583 -17.40 -14.04 11.07
N LYS A 584 -17.88 -14.08 9.83
CA LYS A 584 -19.19 -14.63 9.51
C LYS A 584 -19.30 -16.13 9.80
N ALA A 585 -18.20 -16.87 9.64
CA ALA A 585 -18.18 -18.31 9.94
C ALA A 585 -18.34 -18.62 11.44
N MET A 586 -17.94 -17.69 12.31
CA MET A 586 -17.91 -17.88 13.75
C MET A 586 -18.90 -17.00 14.52
N LYS A 587 -19.51 -16.01 13.86
CA LYS A 587 -20.45 -15.09 14.48
C LYS A 587 -21.83 -15.77 14.63
N GLY A 588 -22.39 -15.80 15.82
CA GLY A 588 -23.77 -16.24 16.07
C GLY A 588 -23.88 -17.60 16.76
N LEU A 589 -24.97 -18.30 16.53
CA LEU A 589 -25.22 -19.64 17.11
C LEU A 589 -24.61 -20.71 16.18
N GLY A 590 -23.51 -21.29 16.64
CA GLY A 590 -22.80 -22.34 15.89
C GLY A 590 -21.72 -21.79 14.94
N THR A 591 -20.85 -22.69 14.55
CA THR A 591 -19.69 -22.39 13.70
C THR A 591 -19.86 -22.99 12.32
N ASP A 592 -19.61 -22.22 11.26
CA ASP A 592 -19.41 -22.77 9.93
C ASP A 592 -17.97 -23.34 9.84
N ASP A 593 -17.83 -24.57 10.32
CA ASP A 593 -16.54 -25.25 10.36
C ASP A 593 -15.92 -25.47 8.98
N ARG A 594 -16.76 -25.63 7.94
CA ARG A 594 -16.27 -25.80 6.57
C ARG A 594 -15.54 -24.54 6.10
N ALA A 595 -16.16 -23.38 6.29
CA ALA A 595 -15.55 -22.10 5.93
C ALA A 595 -14.31 -21.81 6.79
N LEU A 596 -14.38 -22.06 8.10
CA LEU A 596 -13.26 -21.87 9.02
C LEU A 596 -12.06 -22.73 8.62
N ILE A 597 -12.25 -24.03 8.41
CA ILE A 597 -11.19 -24.95 7.99
C ILE A 597 -10.62 -24.53 6.64
N ARG A 598 -11.48 -24.24 5.67
CA ARG A 598 -11.07 -23.86 4.32
C ARG A 598 -10.13 -22.66 4.32
N ILE A 599 -10.49 -21.62 5.04
CA ILE A 599 -9.69 -20.39 5.11
C ILE A 599 -8.40 -20.62 5.90
N MET A 600 -8.48 -21.22 7.06
CA MET A 600 -7.30 -21.44 7.90
C MET A 600 -6.25 -22.32 7.21
N VAL A 601 -6.67 -23.37 6.53
CA VAL A 601 -5.77 -24.26 5.77
C VAL A 601 -5.18 -23.55 4.58
N SER A 602 -6.01 -22.91 3.75
CA SER A 602 -5.55 -22.32 2.49
C SER A 602 -4.71 -21.05 2.67
N ARG A 603 -4.90 -20.32 3.77
CA ARG A 603 -4.22 -19.04 4.01
C ARG A 603 -3.05 -19.10 4.99
N SER A 604 -2.84 -20.21 5.67
CA SER A 604 -1.78 -20.35 6.68
C SER A 604 -0.36 -20.15 6.12
N GLU A 605 -0.11 -20.54 4.88
CA GLU A 605 1.16 -20.34 4.20
C GLU A 605 1.15 -19.16 3.20
N ALA A 606 0.06 -18.40 3.14
CA ALA A 606 -0.08 -17.27 2.22
C ALA A 606 -0.11 -15.93 2.95
N ASP A 607 -1.22 -15.58 3.56
CA ASP A 607 -1.47 -14.24 4.11
C ASP A 607 -2.21 -14.23 5.46
N LEU A 608 -2.24 -15.34 6.17
CA LEU A 608 -3.02 -15.44 7.41
C LEU A 608 -2.62 -14.39 8.47
N PHE A 609 -1.37 -13.98 8.49
CA PHE A 609 -0.93 -12.91 9.38
C PHE A 609 -1.59 -11.57 9.04
N ASN A 610 -1.69 -11.23 7.76
CA ASN A 610 -2.37 -10.03 7.31
C ASN A 610 -3.87 -10.10 7.59
N ILE A 611 -4.46 -11.30 7.46
CA ILE A 611 -5.87 -11.55 7.81
C ILE A 611 -6.11 -11.31 9.31
N ARG A 612 -5.21 -11.74 10.17
CA ARG A 612 -5.28 -11.48 11.63
C ARG A 612 -5.33 -9.99 11.93
N LYS A 613 -4.45 -9.20 11.32
CA LYS A 613 -4.43 -7.74 11.49
C LYS A 613 -5.75 -7.11 11.09
N GLU A 614 -6.23 -7.43 9.90
CA GLU A 614 -7.52 -6.94 9.40
C GLU A 614 -8.69 -7.35 10.30
N PHE A 615 -8.65 -8.57 10.80
CA PHE A 615 -9.67 -9.08 11.73
C PHE A 615 -9.71 -8.26 13.02
N LYS A 616 -8.54 -8.02 13.63
CA LYS A 616 -8.41 -7.22 14.85
C LYS A 616 -8.88 -5.79 14.64
N GLU A 617 -8.43 -5.15 13.55
CA GLU A 617 -8.79 -3.78 13.23
C GLU A 617 -10.30 -3.59 12.98
N THR A 618 -10.93 -4.58 12.36
CA THR A 618 -12.35 -4.50 12.00
C THR A 618 -13.29 -4.85 13.14
N HIS A 619 -12.91 -5.81 13.99
CA HIS A 619 -13.82 -6.40 14.98
C HIS A 619 -13.43 -6.14 16.44
N ASP A 620 -12.35 -5.43 16.70
CA ASP A 620 -11.82 -5.08 18.04
C ASP A 620 -11.51 -6.30 18.93
N VAL A 621 -11.39 -7.49 18.33
CA VAL A 621 -11.05 -8.74 19.00
C VAL A 621 -10.06 -9.50 18.11
N SER A 622 -9.07 -10.18 18.72
CA SER A 622 -8.11 -10.94 17.92
C SER A 622 -8.77 -12.19 17.30
N LEU A 623 -8.28 -12.59 16.13
CA LEU A 623 -8.71 -13.85 15.52
C LEU A 623 -8.45 -15.03 16.45
N HIS A 624 -7.34 -15.02 17.15
CA HIS A 624 -6.96 -16.05 18.14
C HIS A 624 -8.05 -16.19 19.23
N GLU A 625 -8.44 -15.09 19.88
CA GLU A 625 -9.47 -15.09 20.90
C GLU A 625 -10.85 -15.51 20.35
N PHE A 626 -11.17 -15.10 19.14
CA PHE A 626 -12.43 -15.45 18.50
C PHE A 626 -12.53 -16.95 18.19
N ILE A 627 -11.46 -17.56 17.67
CA ILE A 627 -11.35 -19.01 17.45
C ILE A 627 -11.43 -19.75 18.79
N LYS A 628 -10.73 -19.25 19.80
CA LYS A 628 -10.72 -19.85 21.16
C LYS A 628 -12.11 -19.86 21.80
N GLY A 629 -12.89 -18.80 21.57
CA GLY A 629 -14.26 -18.71 22.08
C GLY A 629 -15.25 -19.61 21.35
N ASP A 630 -15.01 -19.95 20.09
CA ASP A 630 -15.98 -20.61 19.22
C ASP A 630 -15.68 -22.11 18.94
N THR A 631 -14.53 -22.60 19.35
CA THR A 631 -14.07 -23.97 19.10
C THR A 631 -13.58 -24.65 20.36
N SER A 632 -13.34 -25.97 20.33
CA SER A 632 -12.90 -26.72 21.48
C SER A 632 -11.96 -27.89 21.11
N GLY A 633 -11.29 -28.43 22.13
CA GLY A 633 -10.47 -29.63 22.03
C GLY A 633 -9.27 -29.53 21.10
N ASP A 634 -8.89 -30.64 20.51
CA ASP A 634 -7.76 -30.74 19.59
C ASP A 634 -7.96 -29.95 18.30
N TYR A 635 -9.20 -29.81 17.86
CA TYR A 635 -9.58 -28.95 16.76
C TYR A 635 -9.21 -27.48 17.03
N ARG A 636 -9.59 -26.95 18.20
CA ARG A 636 -9.17 -25.62 18.65
C ARG A 636 -7.67 -25.48 18.69
N LYS A 637 -6.99 -26.43 19.32
CA LYS A 637 -5.53 -26.44 19.46
C LYS A 637 -4.85 -26.31 18.10
N THR A 638 -5.29 -27.06 17.11
CA THR A 638 -4.74 -27.04 15.76
C THR A 638 -4.97 -25.68 15.08
N LEU A 639 -6.19 -25.16 15.17
CA LEU A 639 -6.53 -23.86 14.61
C LEU A 639 -5.70 -22.72 15.23
N LEU A 640 -5.48 -22.76 16.55
CA LEU A 640 -4.67 -21.76 17.23
C LEU A 640 -3.19 -21.84 16.84
N LEU A 641 -2.66 -23.04 16.62
CA LEU A 641 -1.29 -23.19 16.07
C LEU A 641 -1.18 -22.61 14.67
N LEU A 642 -2.17 -22.84 13.80
CA LEU A 642 -2.20 -22.23 12.47
C LEU A 642 -2.35 -20.71 12.54
N CYS A 643 -3.09 -20.19 13.45
CA CYS A 643 -3.27 -18.76 13.68
C CYS A 643 -1.94 -18.08 14.04
N GLY A 644 -1.09 -18.74 14.82
CA GLY A 644 0.28 -18.33 15.07
C GLY A 644 0.50 -17.39 16.25
N GLY A 645 -0.53 -16.95 16.94
CA GLY A 645 -0.41 -16.10 18.13
C GLY A 645 -1.58 -15.14 18.33
N GLU A 646 -1.50 -14.36 19.40
CA GLU A 646 -2.45 -13.30 19.74
C GLU A 646 -1.92 -11.94 19.26
N ASP A 647 -2.83 -11.08 18.77
CA ASP A 647 -2.53 -9.71 18.40
C ASP A 647 -2.91 -8.71 19.50
#